data_cc3c733df181331d8c9fd8cb7a3bf883
#
_entry.id   cc3c733df181331d8c9fd8cb7a3bf883
#
_cell.length_a   1.000
_cell.length_b   1.000
_cell.length_c   1.000
_cell.angle_alpha   90.00
_cell.angle_beta   90.00
_cell.angle_gamma   90.00
#
_symmetry.space_group_name_H-M   'P 1'
#
loop_
_entity.id
_entity.type
_entity.pdbx_description
1 polymer ?
#
loop_
_entity_poly.entity_id
_entity_poly.type
_entity_poly.pdbx_seq_one_letter_code
_entity_poly.pdbx_strand_id
1 'polypeptide(L)'
;MRAHCKAVAEVAETLGIQLNKHGYDLDLALIRGTGLIHDVARVHEEHAQIGAEILEKMGYFDEAAIVRVHMTYPKFNTVENIDECDLVCLADRLVKEDRYVGLDERIDYIINKAPKDEKIKQHILQSKEKTRKFIGEIEKVIGRDLDKMFKLEEKLDEILKQVEKPGRYIGGEVNSVKKDRGEVKTRMAFAFPDIYEIGMSYLGMQILYNAVNREETLCCERVFAPSPDMEELMRKESVPLFTLETKTPVCDMDMLGFTLQYEMSFATILNMLELAGIPLLAEERKGPGSDTRTANGDIAAASWQWPVIAAGGPCAFNPESLADFIDIFLIGDGEILLPQVLKLQGECREAGLSKEEFLEKACELEGVYVPAFYRPEYKQDGTVKKLCKLNDKAPDIVCKNIIADIEEIEFPVKPVIPMVEAVHDRAVTETFRGCTRGCRFCQAGMIYRPVRERSKDKILELSKAQIEATGNDELSLLSLSTSDHSCFQELTLELMEYCKKNNVSLSLPSLRIDKFAFDVLSKIQEYKKSGLTYAPEAGTQRLRDVINKGVTEEDIFTSIEQAISLGWRHIKLYFMIGLPTENYEDLDSIAHIAQKIIDINHQYNGPKGGRFRLTVSVSNFVPKADTPFQWERQNTPEEFEEKHRYLEEKLKIKGVTFNYHDSFTSVCEAVFARGDRRCGKALLAAHQLGCRLDGWSEHFKAEKWKKAFKMSGVSPDFYAFRERELDETLPWEHISSGVSREFFLREREKAYGETTTADCRHGCAGCGINKRVKCEMEGIYG
;
A
#
# COMPACT_ATOMS: atom_id res chain seq x y z
N MET A 1 -30.01 -10.14 -25.76
CA MET A 1 -30.73 -10.75 -24.62
C MET A 1 -29.80 -11.08 -23.47
N ARG A 2 -28.85 -12.05 -23.54
CA ARG A 2 -27.97 -12.35 -22.39
C ARG A 2 -27.19 -11.15 -21.86
N ALA A 3 -26.61 -10.34 -22.75
CA ALA A 3 -25.87 -9.14 -22.34
C ALA A 3 -26.79 -8.10 -21.67
N HIS A 4 -28.02 -7.90 -22.19
CA HIS A 4 -29.01 -7.04 -21.57
C HIS A 4 -29.40 -7.50 -20.15
N CYS A 5 -29.75 -8.78 -20.00
CA CYS A 5 -30.10 -9.32 -18.67
C CYS A 5 -28.94 -9.20 -17.67
N LYS A 6 -27.71 -9.39 -18.13
CA LYS A 6 -26.53 -9.17 -17.29
C LYS A 6 -26.40 -7.72 -16.85
N ALA A 7 -26.55 -6.77 -17.77
CA ALA A 7 -26.49 -5.34 -17.43
C ALA A 7 -27.61 -4.90 -16.48
N VAL A 8 -28.85 -5.41 -16.68
CA VAL A 8 -29.96 -5.17 -15.77
C VAL A 8 -29.68 -5.72 -14.38
N ALA A 9 -29.16 -6.95 -14.28
CA ALA A 9 -28.79 -7.57 -13.02
C ALA A 9 -27.70 -6.77 -12.28
N GLU A 10 -26.67 -6.31 -12.99
CA GLU A 10 -25.59 -5.51 -12.42
C GLU A 10 -26.07 -4.16 -11.90
N VAL A 11 -26.94 -3.47 -12.64
CA VAL A 11 -27.52 -2.19 -12.21
C VAL A 11 -28.41 -2.38 -11.00
N ALA A 12 -29.33 -3.36 -11.03
CA ALA A 12 -30.28 -3.61 -9.94
C ALA A 12 -29.56 -4.03 -8.64
N GLU A 13 -28.59 -4.96 -8.74
CA GLU A 13 -27.80 -5.41 -7.60
C GLU A 13 -26.97 -4.28 -7.02
N THR A 14 -26.36 -3.45 -7.86
CA THR A 14 -25.59 -2.28 -7.39
C THR A 14 -26.45 -1.30 -6.62
N LEU A 15 -27.67 -1.02 -7.08
CA LEU A 15 -28.63 -0.20 -6.36
C LEU A 15 -29.03 -0.82 -5.00
N GLY A 16 -29.34 -2.13 -4.99
CA GLY A 16 -29.66 -2.87 -3.78
C GLY A 16 -28.54 -2.80 -2.73
N ILE A 17 -27.27 -2.99 -3.17
CA ILE A 17 -26.12 -2.86 -2.29
C ILE A 17 -26.00 -1.45 -1.70
N GLN A 18 -26.20 -0.40 -2.53
CA GLN A 18 -26.12 0.98 -2.04
C GLN A 18 -27.24 1.25 -1.02
N LEU A 19 -28.45 0.81 -1.28
CA LEU A 19 -29.56 0.96 -0.35
C LEU A 19 -29.33 0.18 0.95
N ASN A 20 -28.86 -1.07 0.87
CA ASN A 20 -28.53 -1.85 2.06
C ASN A 20 -27.44 -1.18 2.92
N LYS A 21 -26.46 -0.49 2.31
CA LYS A 21 -25.51 0.35 3.05
C LYS A 21 -26.16 1.51 3.81
N HIS A 22 -27.38 1.87 3.46
CA HIS A 22 -28.16 2.95 4.09
C HIS A 22 -29.34 2.42 4.95
N GLY A 23 -29.26 1.15 5.37
CA GLY A 23 -30.18 0.57 6.35
C GLY A 23 -31.39 -0.15 5.76
N TYR A 24 -31.39 -0.44 4.47
CA TYR A 24 -32.39 -1.31 3.84
C TYR A 24 -31.96 -2.79 3.97
N ASP A 25 -32.93 -3.69 3.87
CA ASP A 25 -32.71 -5.15 3.96
C ASP A 25 -33.31 -5.83 2.71
N LEU A 26 -32.60 -5.63 1.59
CA LEU A 26 -32.99 -6.15 0.28
C LEU A 26 -32.23 -7.44 -0.04
N ASP A 27 -32.93 -8.45 -0.55
CA ASP A 27 -32.33 -9.72 -0.97
C ASP A 27 -31.56 -9.54 -2.30
N LEU A 28 -30.25 -9.38 -2.19
CA LEU A 28 -29.38 -9.18 -3.35
C LEU A 28 -29.32 -10.42 -4.27
N ALA A 29 -29.52 -11.64 -3.74
CA ALA A 29 -29.52 -12.86 -4.54
C ALA A 29 -30.79 -12.91 -5.40
N LEU A 30 -31.96 -12.55 -4.83
CA LEU A 30 -33.21 -12.42 -5.56
C LEU A 30 -33.14 -11.35 -6.63
N ILE A 31 -32.61 -10.15 -6.31
CA ILE A 31 -32.42 -9.04 -7.26
C ILE A 31 -31.57 -9.48 -8.44
N ARG A 32 -30.39 -10.04 -8.16
CA ARG A 32 -29.46 -10.47 -9.19
C ARG A 32 -30.02 -11.62 -10.02
N GLY A 33 -30.57 -12.64 -9.36
CA GLY A 33 -31.16 -13.81 -10.02
C GLY A 33 -32.28 -13.40 -10.99
N THR A 34 -33.20 -12.57 -10.51
CA THR A 34 -34.31 -12.07 -11.31
C THR A 34 -33.82 -11.19 -12.47
N GLY A 35 -32.87 -10.28 -12.22
CA GLY A 35 -32.27 -9.45 -13.28
C GLY A 35 -31.69 -10.27 -14.42
N LEU A 36 -31.02 -11.41 -14.12
CA LEU A 36 -30.46 -12.30 -15.12
C LEU A 36 -31.49 -13.04 -15.97
N ILE A 37 -32.71 -13.26 -15.47
CA ILE A 37 -33.74 -14.10 -16.11
C ILE A 37 -35.03 -13.36 -16.44
N HIS A 38 -35.15 -12.05 -16.17
CA HIS A 38 -36.39 -11.30 -16.36
C HIS A 38 -36.96 -11.39 -17.78
N ASP A 39 -36.11 -11.51 -18.78
CA ASP A 39 -36.42 -11.62 -20.20
C ASP A 39 -36.33 -13.07 -20.78
N VAL A 40 -36.39 -14.10 -19.91
CA VAL A 40 -36.16 -15.51 -20.31
C VAL A 40 -37.04 -15.96 -21.48
N ALA A 41 -38.22 -15.42 -21.65
CA ALA A 41 -39.19 -15.76 -22.71
C ALA A 41 -39.31 -14.66 -23.79
N ARG A 42 -38.35 -13.74 -23.94
CA ARG A 42 -38.43 -12.54 -24.83
C ARG A 42 -38.78 -12.78 -26.28
N VAL A 43 -38.71 -13.99 -26.75
CA VAL A 43 -39.10 -14.37 -28.13
C VAL A 43 -40.65 -14.36 -28.32
N HIS A 44 -41.40 -14.29 -27.24
CA HIS A 44 -42.85 -14.26 -27.24
C HIS A 44 -43.39 -12.85 -26.96
N GLU A 45 -44.57 -12.50 -27.54
CA GLU A 45 -45.22 -11.19 -27.32
C GLU A 45 -45.58 -11.00 -25.82
N GLU A 46 -46.07 -12.06 -25.16
CA GLU A 46 -46.42 -12.08 -23.76
C GLU A 46 -45.27 -12.63 -22.87
N HIS A 47 -44.03 -12.28 -23.18
CA HIS A 47 -42.85 -12.87 -22.53
C HIS A 47 -42.76 -12.76 -21.04
N ALA A 48 -43.31 -11.70 -20.43
CA ALA A 48 -43.38 -11.53 -18.98
C ALA A 48 -44.24 -12.63 -18.33
N GLN A 49 -45.44 -12.86 -18.85
CA GLN A 49 -46.35 -13.88 -18.35
C GLN A 49 -45.79 -15.29 -18.58
N ILE A 50 -45.33 -15.57 -19.82
CA ILE A 50 -44.74 -16.88 -20.19
C ILE A 50 -43.47 -17.16 -19.38
N GLY A 51 -42.61 -16.14 -19.19
CA GLY A 51 -41.41 -16.26 -18.40
C GLY A 51 -41.71 -16.61 -16.94
N ALA A 52 -42.66 -15.94 -16.34
CA ALA A 52 -43.12 -16.22 -14.99
C ALA A 52 -43.65 -17.65 -14.84
N GLU A 53 -44.47 -18.13 -15.77
CA GLU A 53 -45.00 -19.51 -15.78
C GLU A 53 -43.91 -20.57 -15.90
N ILE A 54 -42.84 -20.28 -16.67
CA ILE A 54 -41.68 -21.15 -16.78
C ILE A 54 -40.96 -21.23 -15.42
N LEU A 55 -40.74 -20.09 -14.79
CA LEU A 55 -40.06 -20.01 -13.50
C LEU A 55 -40.84 -20.67 -12.36
N GLU A 56 -42.17 -20.48 -12.30
CA GLU A 56 -43.03 -21.18 -11.35
C GLU A 56 -42.93 -22.71 -11.50
N LYS A 57 -42.92 -23.22 -12.73
CA LYS A 57 -42.77 -24.66 -13.01
C LYS A 57 -41.37 -25.17 -12.57
N MET A 58 -40.37 -24.32 -12.53
CA MET A 58 -39.03 -24.64 -12.03
C MET A 58 -38.86 -24.46 -10.51
N GLY A 59 -39.87 -23.90 -9.85
CA GLY A 59 -39.85 -23.70 -8.39
C GLY A 59 -39.34 -22.33 -7.95
N TYR A 60 -39.09 -21.38 -8.86
CA TYR A 60 -38.62 -20.02 -8.60
C TYR A 60 -39.82 -19.05 -8.49
N PHE A 61 -40.55 -19.09 -7.37
CA PHE A 61 -41.80 -18.38 -7.19
C PHE A 61 -41.62 -16.86 -6.98
N ASP A 62 -40.57 -16.47 -6.25
CA ASP A 62 -40.30 -15.06 -5.95
C ASP A 62 -39.79 -14.33 -7.20
N GLU A 63 -38.89 -14.92 -7.96
CA GLU A 63 -38.43 -14.42 -9.25
C GLU A 63 -39.58 -14.35 -10.26
N ALA A 64 -40.46 -15.36 -10.29
CA ALA A 64 -41.63 -15.39 -11.16
C ALA A 64 -42.60 -14.24 -10.88
N ALA A 65 -42.78 -13.88 -9.62
CA ALA A 65 -43.62 -12.76 -9.23
C ALA A 65 -43.12 -11.44 -9.81
N ILE A 66 -41.80 -11.18 -9.73
CA ILE A 66 -41.15 -9.99 -10.29
C ILE A 66 -41.20 -10.00 -11.82
N VAL A 67 -40.81 -11.13 -12.46
CA VAL A 67 -40.79 -11.28 -13.92
C VAL A 67 -42.17 -11.05 -14.52
N ARG A 68 -43.25 -11.45 -13.85
CA ARG A 68 -44.63 -11.26 -14.30
C ARG A 68 -44.99 -9.79 -14.51
N VAL A 69 -44.47 -8.88 -13.71
CA VAL A 69 -44.85 -7.47 -13.69
C VAL A 69 -43.85 -6.52 -14.32
N HIS A 70 -42.62 -6.97 -14.66
CA HIS A 70 -41.54 -6.07 -15.09
C HIS A 70 -41.90 -5.18 -16.29
N MET A 71 -42.70 -5.68 -17.25
CA MET A 71 -43.14 -4.90 -18.42
C MET A 71 -44.29 -3.93 -18.14
N THR A 72 -45.15 -4.26 -17.21
CA THR A 72 -46.36 -3.51 -16.91
C THR A 72 -46.36 -2.87 -15.56
N TYR A 73 -45.23 -2.81 -14.89
CA TYR A 73 -45.06 -2.33 -13.54
C TYR A 73 -45.74 -0.96 -13.34
N PRO A 74 -46.83 -0.89 -12.60
CA PRO A 74 -47.75 0.24 -12.66
C PRO A 74 -47.32 1.41 -11.79
N LYS A 75 -46.51 1.14 -10.73
CA LYS A 75 -46.19 2.13 -9.72
C LYS A 75 -44.97 1.64 -8.90
N PHE A 76 -43.94 2.47 -8.76
CA PHE A 76 -42.92 2.27 -7.75
C PHE A 76 -43.49 2.52 -6.36
N ASN A 77 -43.01 1.78 -5.37
CA ASN A 77 -43.23 2.08 -3.96
C ASN A 77 -42.59 3.44 -3.57
N THR A 78 -42.82 3.90 -2.37
CA THR A 78 -41.96 4.99 -1.84
C THR A 78 -40.62 4.43 -1.47
N VAL A 79 -39.59 5.27 -1.46
CA VAL A 79 -38.23 4.79 -1.16
C VAL A 79 -38.14 4.11 0.23
N GLU A 80 -38.97 4.51 1.19
CA GLU A 80 -39.04 3.88 2.53
C GLU A 80 -39.59 2.45 2.52
N ASN A 81 -40.31 2.06 1.46
CA ASN A 81 -40.94 0.73 1.30
C ASN A 81 -40.47 0.09 -0.03
N ILE A 82 -39.26 0.42 -0.49
CA ILE A 82 -38.69 -0.11 -1.70
C ILE A 82 -38.42 -1.63 -1.54
N ASP A 83 -38.70 -2.38 -2.62
CA ASP A 83 -38.49 -3.82 -2.66
C ASP A 83 -37.62 -4.25 -3.87
N GLU A 84 -37.33 -5.54 -3.95
CA GLU A 84 -36.54 -6.12 -5.01
C GLU A 84 -37.16 -5.95 -6.40
N CYS A 85 -38.49 -5.97 -6.45
CA CYS A 85 -39.26 -5.75 -7.68
C CYS A 85 -39.05 -4.33 -8.20
N ASP A 86 -39.08 -3.32 -7.33
CA ASP A 86 -38.81 -1.93 -7.69
C ASP A 86 -37.47 -1.77 -8.37
N LEU A 87 -36.42 -2.41 -7.81
CA LEU A 87 -35.04 -2.29 -8.31
C LEU A 87 -34.84 -2.98 -9.66
N VAL A 88 -35.34 -4.19 -9.83
CA VAL A 88 -35.24 -4.89 -11.12
C VAL A 88 -36.00 -4.14 -12.21
N CYS A 89 -37.23 -3.67 -11.91
CA CYS A 89 -38.03 -2.89 -12.84
C CYS A 89 -37.42 -1.52 -13.16
N LEU A 90 -36.78 -0.87 -12.19
CA LEU A 90 -36.04 0.38 -12.42
C LEU A 90 -34.83 0.15 -13.32
N ALA A 91 -34.03 -0.87 -13.02
CA ALA A 91 -32.82 -1.18 -13.79
C ALA A 91 -33.13 -1.46 -15.26
N ASP A 92 -34.18 -2.24 -15.57
CA ASP A 92 -34.62 -2.47 -16.97
C ASP A 92 -34.99 -1.17 -17.69
N ARG A 93 -35.48 -0.17 -16.96
CA ARG A 93 -35.79 1.17 -17.51
C ARG A 93 -34.59 2.09 -17.68
N LEU A 94 -33.44 1.72 -17.15
CA LEU A 94 -32.20 2.50 -17.22
C LEU A 94 -31.18 1.86 -18.16
N VAL A 95 -31.37 0.58 -18.54
CA VAL A 95 -30.46 -0.20 -19.39
C VAL A 95 -31.01 -0.31 -20.82
N LYS A 96 -30.15 -0.12 -21.80
CA LYS A 96 -30.43 -0.33 -23.23
C LYS A 96 -29.37 -1.26 -23.81
N GLU A 97 -29.83 -2.32 -24.47
CA GLU A 97 -28.94 -3.36 -24.98
C GLU A 97 -28.10 -3.98 -23.87
N ASP A 98 -26.85 -3.65 -23.74
CA ASP A 98 -25.90 -4.23 -22.78
C ASP A 98 -25.27 -3.20 -21.84
N ARG A 99 -25.81 -1.97 -21.76
CA ARG A 99 -25.26 -0.89 -20.95
C ARG A 99 -26.31 0.00 -20.29
N TYR A 100 -25.95 0.63 -19.19
CA TYR A 100 -26.69 1.70 -18.58
C TYR A 100 -26.69 2.94 -19.49
N VAL A 101 -27.85 3.53 -19.73
CA VAL A 101 -27.97 4.74 -20.56
C VAL A 101 -28.70 5.87 -19.82
N GLY A 102 -29.27 5.57 -18.67
CA GLY A 102 -30.11 6.49 -17.91
C GLY A 102 -31.51 6.63 -18.47
N LEU A 103 -32.36 7.35 -17.70
CA LEU A 103 -33.78 7.44 -17.98
C LEU A 103 -34.09 8.16 -19.31
N ASP A 104 -33.41 9.26 -19.59
CA ASP A 104 -33.74 10.10 -20.75
C ASP A 104 -33.47 9.38 -22.06
N GLU A 105 -32.27 8.82 -22.26
CA GLU A 105 -31.92 8.10 -23.49
C GLU A 105 -32.79 6.84 -23.67
N ARG A 106 -33.09 6.13 -22.57
CA ARG A 106 -33.93 4.93 -22.64
C ARG A 106 -35.36 5.26 -23.06
N ILE A 107 -35.94 6.32 -22.52
CA ILE A 107 -37.29 6.74 -22.86
C ILE A 107 -37.36 7.28 -24.30
N ASP A 108 -36.39 8.05 -24.74
CA ASP A 108 -36.33 8.53 -26.13
C ASP A 108 -36.24 7.34 -27.11
N TYR A 109 -35.48 6.30 -26.78
CA TYR A 109 -35.43 5.08 -27.56
C TYR A 109 -36.80 4.35 -27.64
N ILE A 110 -37.52 4.26 -26.50
CA ILE A 110 -38.86 3.66 -26.40
C ILE A 110 -39.86 4.47 -27.24
N ILE A 111 -39.88 5.81 -27.10
CA ILE A 111 -40.76 6.70 -27.87
C ILE A 111 -40.54 6.56 -29.38
N ASN A 112 -39.28 6.46 -29.83
CA ASN A 112 -38.93 6.33 -31.24
C ASN A 112 -39.36 4.98 -31.84
N LYS A 113 -39.53 3.93 -30.99
CA LYS A 113 -40.02 2.62 -31.40
C LYS A 113 -41.53 2.42 -31.24
N ALA A 114 -42.17 3.25 -30.42
CA ALA A 114 -43.57 3.15 -30.12
C ALA A 114 -44.44 3.52 -31.35
N PRO A 115 -45.67 2.97 -31.46
CA PRO A 115 -46.64 3.41 -32.47
C PRO A 115 -46.85 4.95 -32.38
N LYS A 116 -47.12 5.60 -33.54
CA LYS A 116 -47.39 7.05 -33.62
C LYS A 116 -48.75 7.42 -33.04
N ASP A 117 -49.06 7.00 -31.79
CA ASP A 117 -50.26 7.32 -31.03
C ASP A 117 -49.91 8.28 -29.92
N GLU A 118 -50.52 9.44 -29.94
CA GLU A 118 -50.26 10.53 -28.97
C GLU A 118 -50.65 10.12 -27.52
N LYS A 119 -51.65 9.25 -27.38
CA LYS A 119 -52.03 8.74 -26.03
C LYS A 119 -50.96 7.84 -25.42
N ILE A 120 -50.36 6.96 -26.27
CA ILE A 120 -49.27 6.09 -25.86
C ILE A 120 -48.04 6.94 -25.46
N LYS A 121 -47.73 7.93 -26.25
CA LYS A 121 -46.63 8.84 -26.02
C LYS A 121 -46.83 9.62 -24.73
N GLN A 122 -48.04 10.17 -24.47
CA GLN A 122 -48.35 10.86 -23.23
C GLN A 122 -48.21 9.92 -22.01
N HIS A 123 -48.64 8.67 -22.12
CA HIS A 123 -48.50 7.68 -21.06
C HIS A 123 -47.04 7.38 -20.73
N ILE A 124 -46.20 7.22 -21.75
CA ILE A 124 -44.73 7.00 -21.59
C ILE A 124 -44.10 8.21 -20.89
N LEU A 125 -44.46 9.43 -21.27
CA LEU A 125 -43.95 10.66 -20.62
C LEU A 125 -44.42 10.79 -19.16
N GLN A 126 -45.63 10.43 -18.83
CA GLN A 126 -46.09 10.39 -17.44
C GLN A 126 -45.36 9.35 -16.60
N SER A 127 -45.09 8.18 -17.19
CA SER A 127 -44.24 7.14 -16.55
C SER A 127 -42.83 7.64 -16.32
N LYS A 128 -42.25 8.38 -17.27
CA LYS A 128 -40.93 9.02 -17.15
C LYS A 128 -40.84 9.92 -15.92
N GLU A 129 -41.78 10.80 -15.73
CA GLU A 129 -41.80 11.73 -14.58
C GLU A 129 -41.89 10.99 -13.24
N LYS A 130 -42.69 9.92 -13.15
CA LYS A 130 -42.78 9.10 -11.95
C LYS A 130 -41.47 8.40 -11.65
N THR A 131 -40.83 7.80 -12.69
CA THR A 131 -39.54 7.14 -12.57
C THR A 131 -38.44 8.14 -12.16
N ARG A 132 -38.45 9.34 -12.73
CA ARG A 132 -37.51 10.41 -12.36
C ARG A 132 -37.63 10.81 -10.88
N LYS A 133 -38.86 10.93 -10.40
CA LYS A 133 -39.11 11.24 -8.98
C LYS A 133 -38.54 10.13 -8.08
N PHE A 134 -38.79 8.87 -8.43
CA PHE A 134 -38.30 7.72 -7.68
C PHE A 134 -36.78 7.63 -7.69
N ILE A 135 -36.12 7.87 -8.84
CA ILE A 135 -34.66 8.01 -8.95
C ILE A 135 -34.17 9.09 -7.98
N GLY A 136 -34.74 10.28 -7.99
CA GLY A 136 -34.37 11.38 -7.11
C GLY A 136 -34.55 11.09 -5.61
N GLU A 137 -35.51 10.23 -5.25
CA GLU A 137 -35.67 9.73 -3.87
C GLU A 137 -34.54 8.76 -3.50
N ILE A 138 -34.20 7.81 -4.39
CA ILE A 138 -33.05 6.89 -4.22
C ILE A 138 -31.73 7.68 -4.11
N GLU A 139 -31.48 8.63 -5.01
CA GLU A 139 -30.27 9.47 -5.01
C GLU A 139 -30.11 10.27 -3.72
N LYS A 140 -31.19 10.72 -3.12
CA LYS A 140 -31.16 11.39 -1.81
C LYS A 140 -30.75 10.43 -0.69
N VAL A 141 -31.22 9.19 -0.72
CA VAL A 141 -30.86 8.16 0.27
C VAL A 141 -29.40 7.78 0.14
N ILE A 142 -28.97 7.44 -1.08
CA ILE A 142 -27.58 6.98 -1.32
C ILE A 142 -26.56 8.13 -1.36
N GLY A 143 -27.00 9.38 -1.39
CA GLY A 143 -26.15 10.57 -1.48
C GLY A 143 -25.37 10.69 -2.80
N ARG A 144 -25.83 10.01 -3.87
CA ARG A 144 -25.12 9.93 -5.18
C ARG A 144 -26.10 10.04 -6.33
N ASP A 145 -25.67 10.68 -7.40
CA ASP A 145 -26.32 10.74 -8.69
C ASP A 145 -26.12 9.43 -9.46
N LEU A 146 -27.19 8.79 -9.89
CA LEU A 146 -27.14 7.49 -10.57
C LEU A 146 -26.43 7.56 -11.92
N ASP A 147 -26.64 8.62 -12.69
CA ASP A 147 -25.96 8.79 -13.97
C ASP A 147 -24.45 8.94 -13.80
N LYS A 148 -24.00 9.64 -12.75
CA LYS A 148 -22.56 9.74 -12.42
C LYS A 148 -21.99 8.40 -11.98
N MET A 149 -22.77 7.61 -11.26
CA MET A 149 -22.33 6.30 -10.76
C MET A 149 -22.19 5.27 -11.89
N PHE A 150 -23.18 5.16 -12.79
CA PHE A 150 -23.23 4.14 -13.81
C PHE A 150 -22.54 4.55 -15.14
N LYS A 151 -22.35 5.84 -15.41
CA LYS A 151 -21.60 6.34 -16.60
C LYS A 151 -20.14 6.60 -16.32
N LEU A 152 -19.57 6.01 -15.24
CA LEU A 152 -18.19 6.20 -14.86
C LEU A 152 -17.22 5.81 -15.99
N GLU A 153 -17.44 4.69 -16.66
CA GLU A 153 -16.56 4.22 -17.74
C GLU A 153 -16.55 5.19 -18.93
N GLU A 154 -17.71 5.71 -19.34
CA GLU A 154 -17.77 6.70 -20.44
C GLU A 154 -17.01 7.98 -20.09
N LYS A 155 -17.13 8.46 -18.83
CA LYS A 155 -16.37 9.62 -18.36
C LYS A 155 -14.88 9.34 -18.28
N LEU A 156 -14.50 8.14 -17.82
CA LEU A 156 -13.10 7.73 -17.79
C LEU A 156 -12.49 7.75 -19.18
N ASP A 157 -13.17 7.21 -20.18
CA ASP A 157 -12.72 7.25 -21.58
C ASP A 157 -12.47 8.68 -22.09
N GLU A 158 -13.27 9.65 -21.65
CA GLU A 158 -13.11 11.06 -22.04
C GLU A 158 -11.90 11.72 -21.34
N ILE A 159 -11.71 11.49 -20.05
CA ILE A 159 -10.59 12.06 -19.31
C ILE A 159 -9.25 11.40 -19.64
N LEU A 160 -9.26 10.08 -19.94
CA LEU A 160 -8.06 9.35 -20.31
C LEU A 160 -7.40 9.86 -21.61
N LYS A 161 -8.19 10.48 -22.51
CA LYS A 161 -7.65 11.15 -23.71
C LYS A 161 -6.87 12.44 -23.40
N GLN A 162 -6.99 12.98 -22.19
CA GLN A 162 -6.44 14.27 -21.79
C GLN A 162 -5.25 14.14 -20.83
N VAL A 163 -4.99 12.95 -20.27
CA VAL A 163 -3.88 12.72 -19.35
C VAL A 163 -2.59 12.35 -20.07
N GLU A 164 -1.45 12.66 -19.48
CA GLU A 164 -0.13 12.39 -20.05
C GLU A 164 0.13 10.90 -20.27
N LYS A 165 -0.25 10.06 -19.28
CA LYS A 165 -0.01 8.61 -19.31
C LYS A 165 -1.30 7.82 -19.01
N PRO A 166 -2.20 7.65 -19.99
CA PRO A 166 -3.47 6.93 -19.77
C PRO A 166 -3.26 5.47 -19.33
N GLY A 167 -2.16 4.82 -19.74
CA GLY A 167 -1.81 3.46 -19.33
C GLY A 167 -1.75 3.21 -17.83
N ARG A 168 -1.58 4.25 -17.00
CA ARG A 168 -1.64 4.16 -15.53
C ARG A 168 -3.03 3.79 -15.02
N TYR A 169 -4.08 4.04 -15.80
CA TYR A 169 -5.47 4.03 -15.36
C TYR A 169 -6.36 3.07 -16.15
N ILE A 170 -5.90 2.54 -17.30
CA ILE A 170 -6.68 1.69 -18.17
C ILE A 170 -6.97 0.33 -17.52
N GLY A 171 -6.02 -0.26 -16.78
CA GLY A 171 -6.12 -1.62 -16.28
C GLY A 171 -6.04 -2.66 -17.40
N GLY A 172 -6.42 -3.91 -17.11
CA GLY A 172 -6.36 -5.01 -18.09
C GLY A 172 -4.95 -5.53 -18.34
N GLU A 173 -4.05 -5.29 -17.40
CA GLU A 173 -2.67 -5.78 -17.42
C GLU A 173 -2.64 -7.31 -17.46
N VAL A 174 -1.63 -7.84 -18.12
CA VAL A 174 -1.37 -9.29 -18.14
C VAL A 174 -1.20 -9.81 -16.73
N ASN A 175 -1.81 -10.93 -16.43
CA ASN A 175 -1.87 -11.56 -15.11
C ASN A 175 -2.69 -10.80 -14.06
N SER A 176 -3.41 -9.72 -14.39
CA SER A 176 -4.39 -9.13 -13.49
C SER A 176 -5.58 -10.07 -13.28
N VAL A 177 -6.09 -10.13 -12.04
CA VAL A 177 -7.17 -11.03 -11.66
C VAL A 177 -8.49 -10.26 -11.59
N LYS A 178 -9.50 -10.73 -12.31
CA LYS A 178 -10.88 -10.25 -12.20
C LYS A 178 -11.75 -11.40 -11.73
N LYS A 179 -12.56 -11.15 -10.70
CA LYS A 179 -13.54 -12.11 -10.18
C LYS A 179 -14.94 -11.53 -10.28
N ASP A 180 -15.91 -12.38 -10.54
CA ASP A 180 -17.32 -11.97 -10.53
C ASP A 180 -17.74 -11.58 -9.10
N ARG A 181 -18.46 -10.47 -8.97
CA ARG A 181 -18.90 -9.93 -7.68
C ARG A 181 -19.78 -10.93 -6.90
N GLY A 182 -20.62 -11.71 -7.60
CA GLY A 182 -21.48 -12.70 -6.96
C GLY A 182 -20.75 -13.98 -6.49
N GLU A 183 -19.47 -14.15 -6.84
CA GLU A 183 -18.67 -15.33 -6.46
C GLU A 183 -17.77 -15.04 -5.25
N VAL A 184 -17.60 -13.76 -4.86
CA VAL A 184 -16.69 -13.37 -3.78
C VAL A 184 -17.46 -12.77 -2.60
N LYS A 185 -17.03 -13.11 -1.38
CA LYS A 185 -17.60 -12.61 -0.13
C LYS A 185 -17.04 -11.25 0.28
N THR A 186 -15.75 -11.00 0.00
CA THR A 186 -15.07 -9.77 0.39
C THR A 186 -14.19 -9.25 -0.74
N ARG A 187 -14.36 -7.98 -1.06
CA ARG A 187 -13.56 -7.25 -2.07
C ARG A 187 -12.70 -6.19 -1.39
N MET A 188 -11.43 -6.21 -1.70
CA MET A 188 -10.46 -5.24 -1.18
C MET A 188 -9.91 -4.39 -2.32
N ALA A 189 -9.89 -3.06 -2.13
CA ALA A 189 -9.03 -2.16 -2.88
C ALA A 189 -7.67 -2.09 -2.17
N PHE A 190 -6.60 -2.53 -2.82
CA PHE A 190 -5.25 -2.42 -2.30
C PHE A 190 -4.57 -1.18 -2.86
N ALA A 191 -4.43 -0.17 -2.02
CA ALA A 191 -3.95 1.15 -2.38
C ALA A 191 -2.45 1.33 -2.09
N PHE A 192 -1.73 1.78 -3.10
CA PHE A 192 -0.37 2.29 -2.94
C PHE A 192 -0.42 3.82 -2.98
N PRO A 193 0.01 4.53 -1.90
CA PRO A 193 -0.14 5.98 -1.81
C PRO A 193 0.98 6.74 -2.56
N ASP A 194 1.23 6.32 -3.79
CA ASP A 194 2.11 6.95 -4.76
C ASP A 194 1.64 6.58 -6.18
N ILE A 195 2.29 7.12 -7.20
CA ILE A 195 1.93 6.89 -8.60
C ILE A 195 2.14 5.41 -9.01
N TYR A 196 1.48 5.04 -10.10
CA TYR A 196 1.46 3.68 -10.65
C TYR A 196 2.86 3.05 -10.81
N GLU A 197 3.83 3.78 -11.37
CA GLU A 197 5.17 3.26 -11.67
C GLU A 197 5.94 2.84 -10.42
N ILE A 198 5.71 3.55 -9.30
CA ILE A 198 6.31 3.20 -8.00
C ILE A 198 5.61 1.97 -7.41
N GLY A 199 4.27 2.00 -7.37
CA GLY A 199 3.50 0.92 -6.77
C GLY A 199 3.66 -0.41 -7.51
N MET A 200 3.69 -0.40 -8.84
CA MET A 200 3.91 -1.60 -9.65
C MET A 200 5.33 -2.17 -9.52
N SER A 201 6.30 -1.33 -9.14
CA SER A 201 7.68 -1.76 -8.84
C SER A 201 7.83 -2.40 -7.45
N TYR A 202 6.80 -2.35 -6.61
CA TYR A 202 6.87 -2.81 -5.23
C TYR A 202 6.44 -4.28 -5.08
N LEU A 203 7.41 -5.17 -4.81
CA LEU A 203 7.18 -6.61 -4.69
C LEU A 203 6.15 -6.97 -3.62
N GLY A 204 6.13 -6.26 -2.48
CA GLY A 204 5.17 -6.52 -1.40
C GLY A 204 3.71 -6.39 -1.86
N MET A 205 3.42 -5.49 -2.81
CA MET A 205 2.08 -5.37 -3.40
C MET A 205 1.75 -6.60 -4.24
N GLN A 206 2.68 -7.11 -5.06
CA GLN A 206 2.49 -8.30 -5.88
C GLN A 206 2.25 -9.55 -4.99
N ILE A 207 3.02 -9.66 -3.90
CA ILE A 207 2.87 -10.79 -2.95
C ILE A 207 1.48 -10.78 -2.30
N LEU A 208 1.05 -9.64 -1.73
CA LEU A 208 -0.23 -9.55 -1.05
C LEU A 208 -1.43 -9.63 -2.01
N TYR A 209 -1.31 -9.04 -3.20
CA TYR A 209 -2.29 -9.19 -4.27
C TYR A 209 -2.50 -10.66 -4.66
N ASN A 210 -1.40 -11.42 -4.82
CA ASN A 210 -1.46 -12.85 -5.08
C ASN A 210 -2.06 -13.62 -3.89
N ALA A 211 -1.63 -13.32 -2.66
CA ALA A 211 -2.10 -14.00 -1.45
C ALA A 211 -3.61 -13.87 -1.24
N VAL A 212 -4.20 -12.71 -1.55
CA VAL A 212 -5.65 -12.52 -1.46
C VAL A 212 -6.36 -13.15 -2.64
N ASN A 213 -5.86 -12.96 -3.88
CA ASN A 213 -6.58 -13.40 -5.08
C ASN A 213 -6.56 -14.92 -5.31
N ARG A 214 -5.65 -15.67 -4.69
CA ARG A 214 -5.70 -17.14 -4.72
C ARG A 214 -6.87 -17.73 -3.93
N GLU A 215 -7.40 -16.99 -2.95
CA GLU A 215 -8.56 -17.41 -2.18
C GLU A 215 -9.83 -17.23 -3.02
N GLU A 216 -10.61 -18.28 -3.19
CA GLU A 216 -11.79 -18.28 -4.07
C GLU A 216 -12.81 -17.22 -3.67
N THR A 217 -13.03 -17.03 -2.37
CA THR A 217 -14.04 -16.13 -1.80
C THR A 217 -13.57 -14.69 -1.62
N LEU A 218 -12.32 -14.36 -1.93
CA LEU A 218 -11.74 -13.02 -1.78
C LEU A 218 -11.36 -12.43 -3.14
N CYS A 219 -11.41 -11.10 -3.24
CA CYS A 219 -10.93 -10.38 -4.41
C CYS A 219 -10.09 -9.17 -3.94
N CYS A 220 -8.95 -8.99 -4.57
CA CYS A 220 -8.08 -7.82 -4.37
C CYS A 220 -7.92 -7.10 -5.71
N GLU A 221 -8.19 -5.80 -5.72
CA GLU A 221 -8.04 -4.91 -6.87
C GLU A 221 -7.09 -3.77 -6.51
N ARG A 222 -6.26 -3.32 -7.46
CA ARG A 222 -5.22 -2.34 -7.21
C ARG A 222 -5.71 -0.91 -7.40
N VAL A 223 -5.16 -0.01 -6.57
CA VAL A 223 -5.40 1.43 -6.64
C VAL A 223 -4.09 2.18 -6.42
N PHE A 224 -3.85 3.23 -7.19
CA PHE A 224 -2.68 4.10 -7.03
C PHE A 224 -3.12 5.56 -6.86
N ALA A 225 -2.27 6.36 -6.24
CA ALA A 225 -2.50 7.80 -6.21
C ALA A 225 -2.48 8.34 -7.65
N PRO A 226 -3.48 9.14 -8.07
CA PRO A 226 -3.46 9.73 -9.39
C PRO A 226 -2.34 10.78 -9.49
N SER A 227 -1.74 10.88 -10.69
CA SER A 227 -0.87 12.02 -11.00
C SER A 227 -1.67 13.33 -11.03
N PRO A 228 -1.02 14.48 -10.87
CA PRO A 228 -1.71 15.78 -10.74
C PRO A 228 -2.67 16.11 -11.89
N ASP A 229 -2.33 15.76 -13.13
CA ASP A 229 -3.17 15.94 -14.31
C ASP A 229 -4.47 15.12 -14.24
N MET A 230 -4.35 13.86 -13.86
CA MET A 230 -5.51 12.98 -13.67
C MET A 230 -6.36 13.42 -12.49
N GLU A 231 -5.74 13.80 -11.37
CA GLU A 231 -6.46 14.29 -10.19
C GLU A 231 -7.29 15.55 -10.50
N GLU A 232 -6.72 16.49 -11.25
CA GLU A 232 -7.44 17.70 -11.68
C GLU A 232 -8.68 17.37 -12.49
N LEU A 233 -8.56 16.45 -13.45
CA LEU A 233 -9.69 15.99 -14.26
C LEU A 233 -10.73 15.22 -13.44
N MET A 234 -10.30 14.34 -12.54
CA MET A 234 -11.19 13.62 -11.63
C MET A 234 -12.03 14.58 -10.79
N ARG A 235 -11.40 15.62 -10.22
CA ARG A 235 -12.11 16.63 -9.42
C ARG A 235 -13.08 17.45 -10.29
N LYS A 236 -12.64 17.88 -11.46
CA LYS A 236 -13.46 18.68 -12.41
C LYS A 236 -14.70 17.91 -12.87
N GLU A 237 -14.54 16.66 -13.28
CA GLU A 237 -15.62 15.83 -13.83
C GLU A 237 -16.37 15.03 -12.75
N SER A 238 -15.99 15.20 -11.46
CA SER A 238 -16.57 14.46 -10.32
C SER A 238 -16.46 12.95 -10.48
N VAL A 239 -15.30 12.47 -10.94
CA VAL A 239 -14.96 11.05 -11.06
C VAL A 239 -14.30 10.62 -9.74
N PRO A 240 -14.86 9.67 -8.99
CA PRO A 240 -14.26 9.19 -7.74
C PRO A 240 -13.01 8.35 -8.01
N LEU A 241 -12.17 8.15 -7.00
CA LEU A 241 -11.07 7.20 -7.05
C LEU A 241 -11.62 5.78 -7.29
N PHE A 242 -11.00 5.04 -8.20
CA PHE A 242 -11.48 3.75 -8.69
C PHE A 242 -10.37 2.70 -8.75
N THR A 243 -10.76 1.42 -8.74
CA THR A 243 -9.85 0.28 -8.90
C THR A 243 -9.44 0.06 -10.35
N LEU A 244 -8.26 -0.53 -10.59
CA LEU A 244 -7.78 -0.77 -11.96
C LEU A 244 -8.47 -1.95 -12.65
N GLU A 245 -8.78 -3.01 -11.93
CA GLU A 245 -9.30 -4.24 -12.49
C GLU A 245 -10.73 -4.08 -13.03
N THR A 246 -11.64 -3.51 -12.22
CA THR A 246 -13.06 -3.42 -12.55
C THR A 246 -13.60 -2.01 -12.67
N LYS A 247 -12.76 -0.97 -12.46
CA LYS A 247 -13.19 0.44 -12.41
C LYS A 247 -14.22 0.72 -11.32
N THR A 248 -14.32 -0.15 -10.31
CA THR A 248 -15.24 0.05 -9.19
C THR A 248 -14.79 1.27 -8.36
N PRO A 249 -15.67 2.22 -8.02
CA PRO A 249 -15.36 3.26 -7.05
C PRO A 249 -14.85 2.66 -5.75
N VAL A 250 -13.76 3.20 -5.21
CA VAL A 250 -13.11 2.63 -4.02
C VAL A 250 -14.04 2.59 -2.81
N CYS A 251 -14.95 3.56 -2.69
CA CYS A 251 -15.97 3.59 -1.62
C CYS A 251 -16.99 2.43 -1.70
N ASP A 252 -17.07 1.73 -2.82
CA ASP A 252 -17.96 0.58 -3.02
C ASP A 252 -17.29 -0.77 -2.71
N MET A 253 -16.01 -0.74 -2.36
CA MET A 253 -15.28 -1.91 -1.88
C MET A 253 -15.60 -2.19 -0.41
N ASP A 254 -15.32 -3.41 0.05
CA ASP A 254 -15.54 -3.79 1.45
C ASP A 254 -14.40 -3.32 2.35
N MET A 255 -13.18 -3.31 1.83
CA MET A 255 -11.98 -2.83 2.50
C MET A 255 -11.13 -1.98 1.57
N LEU A 256 -10.54 -0.90 2.10
CA LEU A 256 -9.47 -0.13 1.45
C LEU A 256 -8.21 -0.28 2.29
N GLY A 257 -7.22 -0.99 1.77
CA GLY A 257 -5.95 -1.23 2.46
C GLY A 257 -4.80 -0.43 1.87
N PHE A 258 -4.09 0.32 2.71
CA PHE A 258 -2.90 1.09 2.33
C PHE A 258 -1.62 0.39 2.74
N THR A 259 -0.60 0.42 1.88
CA THR A 259 0.76 0.04 2.26
C THR A 259 1.58 1.27 2.65
N LEU A 260 2.12 1.27 3.88
CA LEU A 260 2.83 2.40 4.48
C LEU A 260 4.34 2.19 4.36
N GLN A 261 4.92 2.67 3.27
CA GLN A 261 6.35 2.49 2.99
C GLN A 261 7.22 3.69 3.43
N TYR A 262 6.63 4.88 3.49
CA TYR A 262 7.33 6.12 3.77
C TYR A 262 6.37 7.16 4.35
N GLU A 263 6.78 7.86 5.41
CA GLU A 263 5.92 8.81 6.13
C GLU A 263 5.46 9.99 5.26
N MET A 264 6.26 10.38 4.26
CA MET A 264 5.87 11.47 3.36
C MET A 264 4.73 11.09 2.40
N SER A 265 4.28 9.85 2.40
CA SER A 265 3.06 9.43 1.70
C SER A 265 1.76 9.65 2.50
N PHE A 266 1.84 10.01 3.79
CA PHE A 266 0.66 10.10 4.66
C PHE A 266 -0.37 11.13 4.21
N ALA A 267 0.07 12.31 3.75
CA ALA A 267 -0.84 13.31 3.20
C ALA A 267 -1.52 12.82 1.90
N THR A 268 -0.84 11.99 1.10
CA THR A 268 -1.41 11.36 -0.10
C THR A 268 -2.53 10.38 0.27
N ILE A 269 -2.44 9.68 1.40
CA ILE A 269 -3.52 8.79 1.89
C ILE A 269 -4.80 9.60 2.13
N LEU A 270 -4.70 10.75 2.79
CA LEU A 270 -5.86 11.61 3.03
C LEU A 270 -6.45 12.11 1.70
N ASN A 271 -5.59 12.49 0.75
CA ASN A 271 -6.03 12.88 -0.59
C ASN A 271 -6.77 11.75 -1.33
N MET A 272 -6.28 10.51 -1.22
CA MET A 272 -6.93 9.35 -1.82
C MET A 272 -8.29 9.05 -1.16
N LEU A 273 -8.42 9.19 0.16
CA LEU A 273 -9.70 9.07 0.87
C LEU A 273 -10.69 10.13 0.41
N GLU A 274 -10.25 11.39 0.28
CA GLU A 274 -11.11 12.49 -0.22
C GLU A 274 -11.56 12.23 -1.66
N LEU A 275 -10.65 11.84 -2.55
CA LEU A 275 -10.98 11.50 -3.95
C LEU A 275 -11.92 10.29 -4.05
N ALA A 276 -11.86 9.37 -3.11
CA ALA A 276 -12.80 8.25 -3.02
C ALA A 276 -14.17 8.67 -2.45
N GLY A 277 -14.32 9.92 -1.96
CA GLY A 277 -15.53 10.39 -1.28
C GLY A 277 -15.75 9.74 0.10
N ILE A 278 -14.70 9.22 0.72
CA ILE A 278 -14.71 8.56 2.03
C ILE A 278 -14.38 9.59 3.11
N PRO A 279 -15.16 9.69 4.22
CA PRO A 279 -14.82 10.57 5.33
C PRO A 279 -13.42 10.30 5.86
N LEU A 280 -12.65 11.35 6.12
CA LEU A 280 -11.25 11.22 6.51
C LEU A 280 -11.11 10.57 7.89
N LEU A 281 -11.87 11.03 8.88
CA LEU A 281 -11.76 10.54 10.24
C LEU A 281 -12.49 9.19 10.42
N ALA A 282 -11.83 8.26 11.11
CA ALA A 282 -12.41 6.93 11.41
C ALA A 282 -13.71 7.03 12.21
N GLU A 283 -13.83 8.05 13.10
CA GLU A 283 -15.05 8.28 13.89
C GLU A 283 -16.26 8.67 13.02
N GLU A 284 -16.06 9.35 11.90
CA GLU A 284 -17.12 9.73 10.95
C GLU A 284 -17.63 8.54 10.12
N ARG A 285 -16.85 7.43 10.08
CA ARG A 285 -17.19 6.19 9.37
C ARG A 285 -17.86 5.13 10.26
N LYS A 286 -18.19 5.48 11.50
CA LYS A 286 -19.00 4.62 12.36
C LYS A 286 -20.41 4.55 11.77
N GLY A 287 -20.92 3.35 11.57
CA GLY A 287 -22.30 3.14 11.13
C GLY A 287 -23.30 3.72 12.15
N PRO A 288 -24.59 3.82 11.81
CA PRO A 288 -25.61 4.17 12.78
C PRO A 288 -25.47 3.20 13.96
N GLY A 289 -25.33 3.77 15.17
CA GLY A 289 -25.12 2.97 16.38
C GLY A 289 -26.19 1.91 16.56
N SER A 290 -25.89 0.87 17.32
CA SER A 290 -26.76 -0.27 17.67
C SER A 290 -28.16 0.09 18.22
N ASP A 291 -28.44 1.37 18.42
CA ASP A 291 -29.73 1.91 18.93
C ASP A 291 -30.72 2.32 17.84
N THR A 292 -30.39 2.27 16.55
CA THR A 292 -31.36 2.51 15.48
C THR A 292 -32.21 1.25 15.24
N ARG A 293 -33.29 1.13 16.02
CA ARG A 293 -34.35 0.17 15.72
C ARG A 293 -35.14 0.64 14.51
N THR A 294 -35.42 -0.26 13.57
CA THR A 294 -36.38 -0.03 12.52
C THR A 294 -37.74 0.30 13.13
N ALA A 295 -38.64 0.94 12.37
CA ALA A 295 -39.99 1.23 12.81
C ALA A 295 -40.80 -0.02 13.28
N ASN A 296 -40.31 -1.22 12.93
CA ASN A 296 -40.89 -2.50 13.33
C ASN A 296 -40.23 -3.13 14.57
N GLY A 297 -39.24 -2.46 15.18
CA GLY A 297 -38.57 -2.95 16.39
C GLY A 297 -37.43 -3.97 16.14
N ASP A 298 -37.16 -4.32 14.88
CA ASP A 298 -36.04 -5.14 14.50
C ASP A 298 -34.75 -4.30 14.51
N ILE A 299 -33.64 -4.92 14.91
CA ILE A 299 -32.31 -4.28 14.78
C ILE A 299 -32.06 -4.15 13.28
N ALA A 300 -31.98 -2.91 12.78
CA ALA A 300 -31.61 -2.67 11.39
C ALA A 300 -30.30 -3.44 11.13
N ALA A 301 -30.29 -4.30 10.09
CA ALA A 301 -29.08 -5.00 9.69
C ALA A 301 -27.95 -3.98 9.62
N ALA A 302 -26.90 -4.19 10.41
CA ALA A 302 -25.84 -3.20 10.63
C ALA A 302 -25.13 -2.96 9.31
N SER A 303 -25.58 -1.96 8.55
CA SER A 303 -25.04 -1.65 7.24
C SER A 303 -23.67 -0.99 7.40
N TRP A 304 -22.66 -1.58 6.82
CA TRP A 304 -21.33 -1.00 6.73
C TRP A 304 -21.33 0.01 5.58
N GLN A 305 -21.71 1.24 5.90
CA GLN A 305 -21.82 2.30 4.90
C GLN A 305 -20.49 2.57 4.16
N TRP A 306 -19.38 2.47 4.88
CA TRP A 306 -18.04 2.76 4.36
C TRP A 306 -17.15 1.52 4.42
N PRO A 307 -16.17 1.38 3.50
CA PRO A 307 -15.18 0.33 3.61
C PRO A 307 -14.41 0.43 4.93
N VAL A 308 -13.88 -0.70 5.39
CA VAL A 308 -12.88 -0.70 6.47
C VAL A 308 -11.59 -0.14 5.90
N ILE A 309 -11.04 0.88 6.54
CA ILE A 309 -9.75 1.44 6.15
C ILE A 309 -8.65 0.72 6.92
N ALA A 310 -7.86 -0.06 6.19
CA ALA A 310 -6.75 -0.82 6.74
C ALA A 310 -5.40 -0.23 6.30
N ALA A 311 -4.37 -0.42 7.11
CA ALA A 311 -3.00 -0.04 6.73
C ALA A 311 -1.98 -1.05 7.27
N GLY A 312 -0.86 -1.21 6.57
CA GLY A 312 0.25 -2.08 6.98
C GLY A 312 1.57 -1.64 6.35
N GLY A 313 2.66 -2.28 6.69
CA GLY A 313 3.98 -1.94 6.18
C GLY A 313 4.92 -1.38 7.26
N PRO A 314 6.16 -0.98 6.91
CA PRO A 314 7.17 -0.61 7.90
C PRO A 314 6.79 0.60 8.76
N CYS A 315 6.08 1.60 8.23
CA CYS A 315 5.66 2.76 9.02
C CYS A 315 4.52 2.42 10.01
N ALA A 316 3.87 1.26 9.89
CA ALA A 316 2.86 0.81 10.84
C ALA A 316 3.44 0.43 12.23
N PHE A 317 4.74 0.34 12.37
CA PHE A 317 5.40 0.19 13.67
C PHE A 317 5.38 1.45 14.53
N ASN A 318 5.06 2.61 13.97
CA ASN A 318 4.51 3.76 14.69
C ASN A 318 3.22 4.22 14.00
N PRO A 319 2.05 3.67 14.35
CA PRO A 319 0.79 3.95 13.66
C PRO A 319 0.14 5.25 14.12
N GLU A 320 0.62 5.85 15.22
CA GLU A 320 -0.12 6.87 15.96
C GLU A 320 -0.38 8.16 15.15
N SER A 321 0.53 8.56 14.25
CA SER A 321 0.30 9.74 13.39
C SER A 321 -0.90 9.57 12.44
N LEU A 322 -1.29 8.34 12.10
CA LEU A 322 -2.44 8.00 11.26
C LEU A 322 -3.62 7.40 12.02
N ALA A 323 -3.53 7.25 13.33
CA ALA A 323 -4.50 6.52 14.14
C ALA A 323 -5.95 7.05 14.05
N ASP A 324 -6.13 8.36 13.82
CA ASP A 324 -7.46 8.97 13.67
C ASP A 324 -8.09 8.74 12.28
N PHE A 325 -7.29 8.28 11.30
CA PHE A 325 -7.72 8.09 9.90
C PHE A 325 -7.88 6.63 9.50
N ILE A 326 -7.30 5.70 10.21
CA ILE A 326 -7.24 4.27 9.88
C ILE A 326 -8.08 3.48 10.89
N ASP A 327 -8.91 2.55 10.40
CA ASP A 327 -9.74 1.71 11.27
C ASP A 327 -8.93 0.56 11.90
N ILE A 328 -8.02 -0.06 11.12
CA ILE A 328 -7.15 -1.16 11.58
C ILE A 328 -5.75 -1.07 10.97
N PHE A 329 -4.73 -1.43 11.75
CA PHE A 329 -3.38 -1.65 11.24
C PHE A 329 -3.02 -3.13 11.33
N LEU A 330 -2.34 -3.62 10.28
CA LEU A 330 -1.80 -4.97 10.20
C LEU A 330 -0.27 -4.90 10.34
N ILE A 331 0.23 -5.44 11.45
CA ILE A 331 1.63 -5.33 11.87
C ILE A 331 2.36 -6.64 11.61
N GLY A 332 3.40 -6.62 10.80
CA GLY A 332 4.22 -7.80 10.48
C GLY A 332 3.96 -8.39 9.10
N ASP A 333 4.12 -9.71 8.96
CA ASP A 333 3.95 -10.42 7.70
C ASP A 333 2.46 -10.52 7.33
N GLY A 334 2.10 -10.12 6.12
CA GLY A 334 0.70 -9.91 5.72
C GLY A 334 0.07 -11.07 4.94
N GLU A 335 0.84 -12.02 4.40
CA GLU A 335 0.35 -13.02 3.44
C GLU A 335 -0.69 -13.99 4.00
N ILE A 336 -0.65 -14.22 5.31
CA ILE A 336 -1.63 -15.03 6.03
C ILE A 336 -2.64 -14.13 6.74
N LEU A 337 -2.16 -13.08 7.41
CA LEU A 337 -2.99 -12.19 8.22
C LEU A 337 -4.03 -11.44 7.38
N LEU A 338 -3.65 -10.87 6.24
CA LEU A 338 -4.57 -10.11 5.40
C LEU A 338 -5.74 -10.96 4.89
N PRO A 339 -5.53 -12.15 4.28
CA PRO A 339 -6.63 -13.06 3.94
C PRO A 339 -7.50 -13.45 5.13
N GLN A 340 -6.92 -13.69 6.32
CA GLN A 340 -7.69 -14.00 7.54
C GLN A 340 -8.63 -12.86 7.93
N VAL A 341 -8.14 -11.62 7.94
CA VAL A 341 -8.94 -10.43 8.27
C VAL A 341 -10.05 -10.22 7.25
N LEU A 342 -9.80 -10.42 5.95
CA LEU A 342 -10.81 -10.32 4.91
C LEU A 342 -11.89 -11.41 5.01
N LYS A 343 -11.51 -12.65 5.33
CA LYS A 343 -12.45 -13.76 5.58
C LYS A 343 -13.33 -13.45 6.79
N LEU A 344 -12.71 -13.01 7.90
CA LEU A 344 -13.43 -12.60 9.10
C LEU A 344 -14.43 -11.47 8.82
N GLN A 345 -14.04 -10.50 7.98
CA GLN A 345 -14.93 -9.42 7.57
C GLN A 345 -16.15 -9.94 6.81
N GLY A 346 -15.95 -10.85 5.84
CA GLY A 346 -17.03 -11.49 5.10
C GLY A 346 -17.98 -12.28 6.00
N GLU A 347 -17.43 -13.09 6.91
CA GLU A 347 -18.19 -13.87 7.89
C GLU A 347 -19.02 -12.96 8.84
N CYS A 348 -18.46 -11.87 9.31
CA CYS A 348 -19.16 -10.89 10.15
C CYS A 348 -20.32 -10.25 9.40
N ARG A 349 -20.13 -9.89 8.13
CA ARG A 349 -21.18 -9.31 7.30
C ARG A 349 -22.33 -10.31 7.02
N GLU A 350 -21.98 -11.54 6.65
CA GLU A 350 -22.96 -12.63 6.46
C GLU A 350 -23.76 -12.94 7.75
N ALA A 351 -23.11 -12.78 8.90
CA ALA A 351 -23.75 -12.94 10.20
C ALA A 351 -24.55 -11.71 10.67
N GLY A 352 -24.61 -10.64 9.87
CA GLY A 352 -25.29 -9.39 10.23
C GLY A 352 -24.65 -8.60 11.37
N LEU A 353 -23.35 -8.83 11.64
CA LEU A 353 -22.62 -8.13 12.69
C LEU A 353 -22.23 -6.72 12.25
N SER A 354 -22.15 -5.81 13.22
CA SER A 354 -21.69 -4.43 13.01
C SER A 354 -20.21 -4.35 12.70
N LYS A 355 -19.76 -3.21 12.15
CA LYS A 355 -18.34 -2.91 11.96
C LYS A 355 -17.58 -2.94 13.29
N GLU A 356 -18.19 -2.49 14.39
CA GLU A 356 -17.58 -2.50 15.72
C GLU A 356 -17.35 -3.92 16.23
N GLU A 357 -18.33 -4.81 16.08
CA GLU A 357 -18.18 -6.24 16.42
C GLU A 357 -17.13 -6.94 15.58
N PHE A 358 -16.98 -6.59 14.29
CA PHE A 358 -15.87 -7.05 13.47
C PHE A 358 -14.52 -6.55 14.01
N LEU A 359 -14.40 -5.26 14.34
CA LEU A 359 -13.18 -4.69 14.89
C LEU A 359 -12.80 -5.35 16.23
N GLU A 360 -13.78 -5.68 17.07
CA GLU A 360 -13.56 -6.45 18.30
C GLU A 360 -13.01 -7.86 18.04
N LYS A 361 -13.53 -8.56 17.04
CA LYS A 361 -13.00 -9.89 16.67
C LYS A 361 -11.64 -9.77 15.99
N ALA A 362 -11.45 -8.76 15.16
CA ALA A 362 -10.18 -8.54 14.45
C ALA A 362 -9.03 -8.21 15.41
N CYS A 363 -9.27 -7.43 16.48
CA CYS A 363 -8.22 -7.09 17.45
C CYS A 363 -7.69 -8.28 18.28
N GLU A 364 -8.40 -9.42 18.28
CA GLU A 364 -7.94 -10.67 18.90
C GLU A 364 -6.91 -11.41 18.01
N LEU A 365 -6.80 -11.06 16.72
CA LEU A 365 -5.81 -11.63 15.82
C LEU A 365 -4.41 -11.04 16.10
N GLU A 366 -3.39 -11.87 16.13
CA GLU A 366 -2.02 -11.41 16.29
C GLU A 366 -1.60 -10.48 15.14
N GLY A 367 -1.09 -9.32 15.44
CA GLY A 367 -0.68 -8.32 14.46
C GLY A 367 -1.77 -7.31 14.10
N VAL A 368 -2.94 -7.37 14.70
CA VAL A 368 -4.02 -6.40 14.43
C VAL A 368 -4.09 -5.34 15.52
N TYR A 369 -3.91 -4.08 15.15
CA TYR A 369 -4.09 -2.91 16.01
C TYR A 369 -5.32 -2.13 15.57
N VAL A 370 -6.26 -1.89 16.49
CA VAL A 370 -7.48 -1.10 16.28
C VAL A 370 -7.37 0.22 17.08
N PRO A 371 -7.00 1.35 16.46
CA PRO A 371 -6.74 2.61 17.17
C PRO A 371 -7.90 3.13 18.01
N ALA A 372 -9.13 2.88 17.57
CA ALA A 372 -10.35 3.30 18.27
C ALA A 372 -10.50 2.67 19.67
N PHE A 373 -9.82 1.55 19.93
CA PHE A 373 -9.87 0.85 21.23
C PHE A 373 -8.82 1.34 22.22
N TYR A 374 -8.11 2.42 21.88
CA TYR A 374 -7.07 3.00 22.72
C TYR A 374 -7.15 4.52 22.72
N ARG A 375 -6.82 5.11 23.87
CA ARG A 375 -6.73 6.55 24.05
C ARG A 375 -5.42 6.93 24.73
N PRO A 376 -4.58 7.76 24.12
CA PRO A 376 -3.37 8.26 24.77
C PRO A 376 -3.71 9.27 25.87
N GLU A 377 -3.04 9.14 27.02
CA GLU A 377 -2.96 10.16 28.07
C GLU A 377 -1.58 10.82 28.01
N TYR A 378 -1.55 12.12 28.21
CA TYR A 378 -0.32 12.91 28.18
C TYR A 378 0.00 13.50 29.56
N LYS A 379 1.29 13.69 29.83
CA LYS A 379 1.78 14.42 30.98
C LYS A 379 1.68 15.94 30.72
N GLN A 380 1.94 16.75 31.74
CA GLN A 380 1.92 18.24 31.63
C GLN A 380 2.96 18.77 30.62
N ASP A 381 4.11 18.09 30.50
CA ASP A 381 5.19 18.41 29.57
C ASP A 381 4.87 18.00 28.11
N GLY A 382 3.72 17.38 27.87
CA GLY A 382 3.29 16.90 26.57
C GLY A 382 3.79 15.51 26.21
N THR A 383 4.64 14.86 27.03
CA THR A 383 5.06 13.46 26.75
C THR A 383 3.92 12.48 26.99
N VAL A 384 3.97 11.32 26.34
CA VAL A 384 2.98 10.26 26.55
C VAL A 384 3.12 9.74 28.00
N LYS A 385 2.01 9.68 28.72
CA LYS A 385 1.94 9.06 30.05
C LYS A 385 1.66 7.57 29.94
N LYS A 386 0.66 7.21 29.16
CA LYS A 386 0.24 5.84 28.83
C LYS A 386 -0.77 5.83 27.70
N LEU A 387 -0.96 4.68 27.10
CA LEU A 387 -2.07 4.39 26.20
C LEU A 387 -3.12 3.58 26.97
N CYS A 388 -4.31 4.16 27.15
CA CYS A 388 -5.41 3.53 27.90
C CYS A 388 -6.27 2.68 26.97
N LYS A 389 -6.52 1.43 27.31
CA LYS A 389 -7.50 0.61 26.63
C LYS A 389 -8.91 1.12 26.90
N LEU A 390 -9.74 1.14 25.87
CA LEU A 390 -11.18 1.46 25.90
C LEU A 390 -12.05 0.23 25.67
N ASN A 391 -11.45 -0.89 25.20
CA ASN A 391 -12.12 -2.16 24.96
C ASN A 391 -11.32 -3.28 25.61
N ASP A 392 -12.00 -4.13 26.40
CA ASP A 392 -11.35 -5.20 27.17
C ASP A 392 -10.76 -6.31 26.29
N LYS A 393 -11.26 -6.51 25.06
CA LYS A 393 -10.73 -7.49 24.11
C LYS A 393 -9.41 -7.06 23.48
N ALA A 394 -9.15 -5.74 23.45
CA ALA A 394 -7.92 -5.22 22.88
C ALA A 394 -6.69 -5.66 23.70
N PRO A 395 -5.58 -6.11 23.10
CA PRO A 395 -4.37 -6.51 23.82
C PRO A 395 -3.66 -5.28 24.43
N ASP A 396 -2.92 -5.48 25.53
CA ASP A 396 -2.07 -4.40 26.08
C ASP A 396 -0.90 -4.08 25.15
N ILE A 397 -0.37 -5.09 24.48
CA ILE A 397 0.70 -5.01 23.48
C ILE A 397 0.26 -5.75 22.23
N VAL A 398 0.25 -5.06 21.11
CA VAL A 398 0.03 -5.67 19.79
C VAL A 398 1.35 -6.22 19.30
N CYS A 399 1.44 -7.52 19.24
CA CYS A 399 2.61 -8.21 18.74
C CYS A 399 2.54 -8.36 17.22
N LYS A 400 3.63 -8.08 16.49
CA LYS A 400 3.65 -8.31 15.05
C LYS A 400 3.39 -9.78 14.70
N ASN A 401 2.66 -10.01 13.63
CA ASN A 401 2.53 -11.33 13.02
C ASN A 401 3.86 -11.75 12.36
N ILE A 402 4.27 -13.01 12.59
CA ILE A 402 5.53 -13.56 12.05
C ILE A 402 5.25 -14.89 11.38
N ILE A 403 5.57 -14.97 10.10
CA ILE A 403 5.62 -16.24 9.38
C ILE A 403 6.99 -16.86 9.66
N ALA A 404 7.02 -17.94 10.41
CA ALA A 404 8.26 -18.56 10.85
C ALA A 404 9.05 -19.19 9.69
N ASP A 405 8.37 -19.81 8.75
CA ASP A 405 8.95 -20.42 7.56
C ASP A 405 8.38 -19.78 6.29
N ILE A 406 9.24 -19.15 5.50
CA ILE A 406 8.85 -18.52 4.24
C ILE A 406 8.98 -19.46 3.03
N GLU A 407 9.58 -20.65 3.20
CA GLU A 407 9.71 -21.66 2.16
C GLU A 407 8.34 -22.15 1.68
N GLU A 408 7.43 -22.37 2.64
CA GLU A 408 6.07 -22.85 2.40
C GLU A 408 5.11 -21.76 1.89
N ILE A 409 5.51 -20.47 1.99
CA ILE A 409 4.66 -19.37 1.53
C ILE A 409 4.71 -19.29 0.00
N GLU A 410 3.53 -19.35 -0.59
CA GLU A 410 3.36 -19.21 -2.01
C GLU A 410 3.84 -17.83 -2.47
N PHE A 411 4.66 -17.82 -3.51
CA PHE A 411 5.24 -16.63 -4.08
C PHE A 411 4.63 -16.35 -5.49
N PRO A 412 4.38 -15.09 -5.88
CA PRO A 412 3.77 -14.78 -7.15
C PRO A 412 4.72 -15.10 -8.33
N VAL A 413 4.55 -16.25 -8.94
CA VAL A 413 5.31 -16.64 -10.16
C VAL A 413 4.76 -15.99 -11.43
N LYS A 414 3.50 -15.48 -11.37
CA LYS A 414 2.84 -14.71 -12.43
C LYS A 414 2.46 -13.32 -11.93
N PRO A 415 3.45 -12.45 -11.62
CA PRO A 415 3.15 -11.10 -11.19
C PRO A 415 2.40 -10.34 -12.27
N VAL A 416 1.65 -9.33 -11.89
CA VAL A 416 0.98 -8.45 -12.85
C VAL A 416 2.03 -7.64 -13.60
N ILE A 417 1.97 -7.69 -14.94
CA ILE A 417 2.92 -6.98 -15.81
C ILE A 417 2.43 -5.54 -16.02
N PRO A 418 3.24 -4.52 -15.73
CA PRO A 418 2.83 -3.13 -15.87
C PRO A 418 2.43 -2.74 -17.30
N MET A 419 1.40 -1.89 -17.44
CA MET A 419 0.96 -1.35 -18.73
C MET A 419 1.89 -0.24 -19.26
N VAL A 420 2.59 0.44 -18.36
CA VAL A 420 3.61 1.45 -18.66
C VAL A 420 4.91 1.07 -17.99
N GLU A 421 6.04 1.55 -18.52
CA GLU A 421 7.36 1.29 -17.96
C GLU A 421 7.40 1.67 -16.47
N ALA A 422 7.58 0.66 -15.61
CA ALA A 422 7.72 0.82 -14.18
C ALA A 422 9.17 1.23 -13.83
N VAL A 423 9.40 1.75 -12.61
CA VAL A 423 10.76 2.12 -12.16
C VAL A 423 11.69 0.91 -12.14
N HIS A 424 11.14 -0.27 -11.83
CA HIS A 424 11.83 -1.54 -11.85
C HIS A 424 11.02 -2.55 -12.69
N ASP A 425 11.22 -2.51 -14.00
CA ASP A 425 10.57 -3.43 -14.94
C ASP A 425 11.45 -4.70 -15.11
N ARG A 426 11.28 -5.64 -14.18
CA ARG A 426 12.05 -6.88 -14.10
C ARG A 426 11.37 -7.94 -13.25
N ALA A 427 11.69 -9.19 -13.46
CA ALA A 427 11.34 -10.27 -12.55
C ALA A 427 12.11 -10.10 -11.23
N VAL A 428 11.41 -10.23 -10.11
CA VAL A 428 12.00 -10.04 -8.77
C VAL A 428 11.71 -11.26 -7.90
N THR A 429 12.76 -11.95 -7.43
CA THR A 429 12.62 -13.08 -6.52
C THR A 429 13.15 -12.72 -5.14
N GLU A 430 12.30 -12.88 -4.12
CA GLU A 430 12.67 -12.72 -2.71
C GLU A 430 13.54 -13.89 -2.27
N THR A 431 14.75 -13.61 -1.74
CA THR A 431 15.69 -14.64 -1.28
C THR A 431 15.55 -14.91 0.21
N PHE A 432 15.39 -13.87 1.02
CA PHE A 432 15.18 -13.99 2.47
C PHE A 432 14.59 -12.71 3.05
N ARG A 433 14.00 -12.82 4.23
CA ARG A 433 13.52 -11.70 5.06
C ARG A 433 14.37 -11.53 6.30
N GLY A 434 14.42 -10.28 6.77
CA GLY A 434 15.24 -9.90 7.91
C GLY A 434 16.67 -9.58 7.51
N CYS A 435 17.52 -9.30 8.52
CA CYS A 435 18.94 -9.00 8.33
C CYS A 435 19.71 -9.49 9.54
N THR A 436 20.85 -10.17 9.31
CA THR A 436 21.71 -10.69 10.38
C THR A 436 22.51 -9.58 11.06
N ARG A 437 22.64 -8.42 10.38
CA ARG A 437 23.41 -7.28 10.85
C ARG A 437 22.65 -6.51 11.93
N GLY A 438 23.32 -5.71 12.66
CA GLY A 438 22.75 -4.94 13.75
C GLY A 438 22.96 -3.45 13.58
N CYS A 439 22.85 -2.90 12.37
CA CYS A 439 22.98 -1.45 12.14
C CYS A 439 21.98 -0.70 13.01
N ARG A 440 22.47 0.18 13.89
CA ARG A 440 21.70 0.80 14.99
C ARG A 440 20.71 1.85 14.54
N PHE A 441 20.85 2.38 13.34
CA PHE A 441 19.92 3.31 12.73
C PHE A 441 18.82 2.62 11.92
N CYS A 442 18.99 1.35 11.56
CA CYS A 442 18.18 0.68 10.54
C CYS A 442 16.92 0.03 11.13
N GLN A 443 15.76 0.62 10.89
CA GLN A 443 14.46 0.07 11.32
C GLN A 443 14.20 -1.30 10.66
N ALA A 444 14.43 -1.43 9.35
CA ALA A 444 14.21 -2.68 8.62
C ALA A 444 15.01 -3.85 9.22
N GLY A 445 16.27 -3.60 9.63
CA GLY A 445 17.11 -4.59 10.30
C GLY A 445 16.59 -5.07 11.66
N MET A 446 15.61 -4.37 12.24
CA MET A 446 14.99 -4.70 13.53
C MET A 446 13.59 -5.28 13.35
N ILE A 447 12.71 -4.59 12.64
CA ILE A 447 11.30 -4.98 12.50
C ILE A 447 11.08 -6.25 11.68
N TYR A 448 12.00 -6.60 10.77
CA TYR A 448 11.91 -7.82 9.95
C TYR A 448 12.63 -9.03 10.56
N ARG A 449 13.13 -8.95 11.79
CA ARG A 449 13.67 -10.13 12.51
C ARG A 449 12.57 -11.16 12.81
N PRO A 450 12.91 -12.48 12.84
CA PRO A 450 14.21 -13.11 12.57
C PRO A 450 14.55 -13.13 11.08
N VAL A 451 15.78 -13.54 10.76
CA VAL A 451 16.16 -13.90 9.39
C VAL A 451 15.53 -15.21 9.02
N ARG A 452 14.93 -15.28 7.83
CA ARG A 452 14.26 -16.47 7.26
C ARG A 452 14.66 -16.54 5.81
N GLU A 453 15.39 -17.59 5.44
CA GLU A 453 15.90 -17.79 4.08
C GLU A 453 15.05 -18.78 3.31
N ARG A 454 14.88 -18.56 2.00
CA ARG A 454 14.41 -19.60 1.08
C ARG A 454 15.61 -20.47 0.67
N SER A 455 15.38 -21.74 0.44
CA SER A 455 16.41 -22.62 -0.07
C SER A 455 16.92 -22.18 -1.47
N LYS A 456 18.16 -22.51 -1.80
CA LYS A 456 18.73 -22.25 -3.12
C LYS A 456 17.82 -22.80 -4.23
N ASP A 457 17.35 -24.05 -4.06
CA ASP A 457 16.53 -24.73 -5.07
C ASP A 457 15.20 -24.03 -5.27
N LYS A 458 14.57 -23.55 -4.18
CA LYS A 458 13.33 -22.78 -4.24
C LYS A 458 13.50 -21.44 -4.95
N ILE A 459 14.58 -20.73 -4.67
CA ILE A 459 14.88 -19.45 -5.36
C ILE A 459 15.10 -19.69 -6.87
N LEU A 460 15.82 -20.75 -7.25
CA LEU A 460 16.03 -21.14 -8.64
C LEU A 460 14.70 -21.48 -9.35
N GLU A 461 13.85 -22.29 -8.69
CA GLU A 461 12.52 -22.65 -9.18
C GLU A 461 11.67 -21.38 -9.45
N LEU A 462 11.53 -20.53 -8.43
CA LEU A 462 10.72 -19.32 -8.52
C LEU A 462 11.23 -18.33 -9.57
N SER A 463 12.55 -18.14 -9.64
CA SER A 463 13.18 -17.24 -10.62
C SER A 463 12.93 -17.69 -12.07
N LYS A 464 13.08 -18.98 -12.34
CA LYS A 464 12.82 -19.55 -13.66
C LYS A 464 11.33 -19.43 -14.03
N ALA A 465 10.44 -19.79 -13.11
CA ALA A 465 9.00 -19.72 -13.33
C ALA A 465 8.53 -18.28 -13.60
N GLN A 466 9.08 -17.27 -12.90
CA GLN A 466 8.75 -15.88 -13.16
C GLN A 466 9.20 -15.41 -14.54
N ILE A 467 10.43 -15.73 -14.96
CA ILE A 467 10.96 -15.38 -16.28
C ILE A 467 10.11 -16.00 -17.38
N GLU A 468 9.75 -17.28 -17.24
CA GLU A 468 8.90 -17.99 -18.20
C GLU A 468 7.48 -17.40 -18.29
N ALA A 469 6.94 -16.95 -17.14
CA ALA A 469 5.56 -16.42 -17.07
C ALA A 469 5.46 -14.95 -17.50
N THR A 470 6.54 -14.16 -17.40
CA THR A 470 6.52 -12.72 -17.67
C THR A 470 7.24 -12.34 -18.96
N GLY A 471 8.24 -13.10 -19.36
CA GLY A 471 9.12 -12.75 -20.48
C GLY A 471 10.08 -11.60 -20.16
N ASN A 472 10.28 -11.23 -18.90
CA ASN A 472 11.22 -10.18 -18.51
C ASN A 472 12.64 -10.53 -18.95
N ASP A 473 13.38 -9.54 -19.42
CA ASP A 473 14.79 -9.64 -19.83
C ASP A 473 15.79 -9.33 -18.69
N GLU A 474 15.27 -9.01 -17.51
CA GLU A 474 16.05 -8.81 -16.28
C GLU A 474 15.45 -9.58 -15.10
N LEU A 475 16.31 -10.28 -14.35
CA LEU A 475 16.00 -10.90 -13.06
C LEU A 475 16.71 -10.17 -11.94
N SER A 476 16.04 -9.91 -10.85
CA SER A 476 16.63 -9.32 -9.63
C SER A 476 16.37 -10.21 -8.41
N LEU A 477 17.39 -10.42 -7.60
CA LEU A 477 17.26 -11.02 -6.29
C LEU A 477 17.00 -9.93 -5.25
N LEU A 478 15.99 -10.10 -4.40
CA LEU A 478 15.60 -9.09 -3.41
C LEU A 478 15.76 -9.62 -1.98
N SER A 479 16.47 -8.84 -1.18
CA SER A 479 16.52 -8.94 0.29
C SER A 479 17.16 -7.68 0.87
N LEU A 480 17.24 -7.57 2.19
CA LEU A 480 17.93 -6.45 2.86
C LEU A 480 19.46 -6.51 2.72
N SER A 481 20.03 -7.67 2.36
CA SER A 481 21.46 -7.87 2.23
C SER A 481 21.76 -9.13 1.40
N THR A 482 21.58 -9.06 0.10
CA THR A 482 21.57 -10.22 -0.81
C THR A 482 22.82 -11.10 -0.71
N SER A 483 23.99 -10.48 -0.54
CA SER A 483 25.27 -11.21 -0.36
C SER A 483 25.40 -11.95 0.97
N ASP A 484 24.46 -11.75 1.92
CA ASP A 484 24.47 -12.44 3.21
C ASP A 484 23.66 -13.76 3.18
N HIS A 485 23.04 -14.14 2.06
CA HIS A 485 22.36 -15.43 1.92
C HIS A 485 23.37 -16.59 2.07
N SER A 486 22.97 -17.65 2.79
CA SER A 486 23.86 -18.77 3.13
C SER A 486 24.51 -19.46 1.92
N CYS A 487 23.78 -19.58 0.81
CA CYS A 487 24.24 -20.18 -0.45
C CYS A 487 24.46 -19.15 -1.56
N PHE A 488 24.78 -17.87 -1.24
CA PHE A 488 24.85 -16.77 -2.20
C PHE A 488 25.72 -17.06 -3.42
N GLN A 489 26.93 -17.60 -3.20
CA GLN A 489 27.87 -17.84 -4.29
C GLN A 489 27.36 -18.89 -5.29
N GLU A 490 26.91 -20.05 -4.78
CA GLU A 490 26.39 -21.13 -5.62
C GLU A 490 25.14 -20.70 -6.36
N LEU A 491 24.18 -20.07 -5.65
CA LEU A 491 22.94 -19.54 -6.20
C LEU A 491 23.22 -18.57 -7.36
N THR A 492 24.14 -17.61 -7.13
CA THR A 492 24.46 -16.60 -8.13
C THR A 492 25.08 -17.21 -9.38
N LEU A 493 25.99 -18.18 -9.23
CA LEU A 493 26.63 -18.86 -10.37
C LEU A 493 25.62 -19.65 -11.21
N GLU A 494 24.73 -20.40 -10.59
CA GLU A 494 23.67 -21.16 -11.29
C GLU A 494 22.67 -20.23 -12.00
N LEU A 495 22.25 -19.15 -11.34
CA LEU A 495 21.37 -18.16 -11.97
C LEU A 495 22.02 -17.47 -13.16
N MET A 496 23.33 -17.15 -13.07
CA MET A 496 24.07 -16.55 -14.18
C MET A 496 24.14 -17.47 -15.40
N GLU A 497 24.33 -18.78 -15.22
CA GLU A 497 24.32 -19.75 -16.32
C GLU A 497 22.93 -19.82 -16.97
N TYR A 498 21.87 -19.87 -16.17
CA TYR A 498 20.49 -19.85 -16.66
C TYR A 498 20.18 -18.55 -17.41
N CYS A 499 20.50 -17.41 -16.82
CA CYS A 499 20.27 -16.10 -17.41
C CYS A 499 21.02 -15.93 -18.74
N LYS A 500 22.27 -16.35 -18.81
CA LYS A 500 23.11 -16.31 -20.02
C LYS A 500 22.49 -17.14 -21.14
N LYS A 501 22.00 -18.35 -20.83
CA LYS A 501 21.38 -19.25 -21.81
C LYS A 501 20.08 -18.67 -22.39
N ASN A 502 19.32 -17.89 -21.59
CA ASN A 502 18.03 -17.35 -21.94
C ASN A 502 18.05 -15.86 -22.33
N ASN A 503 19.22 -15.24 -22.46
CA ASN A 503 19.41 -13.80 -22.73
C ASN A 503 18.72 -12.87 -21.70
N VAL A 504 18.68 -13.28 -20.43
CA VAL A 504 18.15 -12.52 -19.30
C VAL A 504 19.31 -11.90 -18.53
N SER A 505 19.24 -10.63 -18.15
CA SER A 505 20.25 -10.00 -17.30
C SER A 505 19.99 -10.28 -15.82
N LEU A 506 21.05 -10.49 -15.03
CA LEU A 506 20.94 -10.67 -13.57
C LEU A 506 21.34 -9.38 -12.86
N SER A 507 20.44 -8.87 -12.00
CA SER A 507 20.65 -7.72 -11.12
C SER A 507 20.75 -8.20 -9.67
N LEU A 508 21.79 -7.77 -8.97
CA LEU A 508 22.03 -8.10 -7.58
C LEU A 508 22.06 -6.81 -6.76
N PRO A 509 20.91 -6.28 -6.34
CA PRO A 509 20.88 -5.11 -5.46
C PRO A 509 21.31 -5.49 -4.04
N SER A 510 21.61 -4.49 -3.23
CA SER A 510 21.96 -4.66 -1.81
C SER A 510 23.19 -5.53 -1.56
N LEU A 511 24.17 -5.48 -2.47
CA LEU A 511 25.46 -6.13 -2.27
C LEU A 511 26.27 -5.38 -1.21
N ARG A 512 26.90 -6.11 -0.30
CA ARG A 512 27.77 -5.54 0.73
C ARG A 512 29.21 -5.48 0.28
N ILE A 513 29.90 -4.46 0.74
CA ILE A 513 31.33 -4.20 0.42
C ILE A 513 32.24 -5.31 0.96
N ASP A 514 31.93 -5.84 2.14
CA ASP A 514 32.76 -6.77 2.93
C ASP A 514 32.74 -8.24 2.46
N LYS A 515 31.90 -8.61 1.50
CA LYS A 515 31.71 -10.01 1.08
C LYS A 515 31.75 -10.27 -0.42
N PHE A 516 32.44 -9.40 -1.16
CA PHE A 516 32.57 -9.65 -2.59
C PHE A 516 33.54 -10.78 -2.90
N ALA A 517 33.01 -11.90 -3.40
CA ALA A 517 33.86 -12.87 -4.08
C ALA A 517 34.24 -12.27 -5.45
N PHE A 518 35.52 -12.04 -5.66
CA PHE A 518 36.11 -11.53 -6.92
C PHE A 518 35.59 -12.30 -8.16
N ASP A 519 35.44 -13.63 -8.01
CA ASP A 519 34.93 -14.50 -9.06
C ASP A 519 33.49 -14.17 -9.49
N VAL A 520 32.65 -13.79 -8.54
CA VAL A 520 31.25 -13.39 -8.84
C VAL A 520 31.24 -12.03 -9.55
N LEU A 521 32.04 -11.07 -9.08
CA LEU A 521 32.17 -9.76 -9.72
C LEU A 521 32.69 -9.86 -11.16
N SER A 522 33.75 -10.68 -11.40
CA SER A 522 34.33 -10.83 -12.73
C SER A 522 33.30 -11.39 -13.72
N LYS A 523 32.50 -12.37 -13.29
CA LYS A 523 31.44 -12.97 -14.12
C LYS A 523 30.27 -12.02 -14.38
N ILE A 524 29.83 -11.23 -13.37
CA ILE A 524 28.79 -10.21 -13.54
C ILE A 524 29.22 -9.18 -14.58
N GLN A 525 30.50 -8.76 -14.56
CA GLN A 525 31.04 -7.78 -15.49
C GLN A 525 31.04 -8.26 -16.95
N GLU A 526 31.31 -9.55 -17.18
CA GLU A 526 31.24 -10.14 -18.53
C GLU A 526 29.87 -10.06 -19.15
N TYR A 527 28.84 -10.00 -18.30
CA TYR A 527 27.44 -10.09 -18.70
C TYR A 527 26.73 -8.72 -18.89
N LYS A 528 26.82 -7.80 -17.92
CA LYS A 528 26.22 -6.46 -18.00
C LYS A 528 27.04 -5.45 -17.17
N LYS A 529 27.44 -4.34 -17.77
CA LYS A 529 28.12 -3.23 -17.11
C LYS A 529 27.10 -2.28 -16.49
N SER A 530 26.53 -2.61 -15.34
CA SER A 530 25.74 -1.69 -14.52
C SER A 530 26.67 -0.90 -13.56
N GLY A 531 26.20 0.24 -13.02
CA GLY A 531 26.90 0.92 -11.95
C GLY A 531 26.91 0.09 -10.67
N LEU A 532 27.96 0.25 -9.85
CA LEU A 532 28.00 -0.35 -8.51
C LEU A 532 27.59 0.68 -7.45
N THR A 533 26.80 0.22 -6.50
CA THR A 533 26.35 1.05 -5.37
C THR A 533 26.86 0.43 -4.08
N TYR A 534 27.51 1.25 -3.26
CA TYR A 534 28.01 0.88 -1.94
C TYR A 534 27.51 1.84 -0.88
N ALA A 535 27.26 1.34 0.32
CA ALA A 535 26.76 2.10 1.43
C ALA A 535 27.69 2.01 2.67
N PRO A 536 28.79 2.76 2.71
CA PRO A 536 29.62 2.87 3.91
C PRO A 536 28.87 3.49 5.10
N GLU A 537 27.91 4.35 4.83
CA GLU A 537 27.04 5.13 5.73
C GLU A 537 27.78 6.22 6.52
N ALA A 538 29.03 6.00 6.93
CA ALA A 538 29.82 6.96 7.68
C ALA A 538 31.26 7.05 7.16
N GLY A 539 31.89 8.22 7.30
CA GLY A 539 33.23 8.51 6.78
C GLY A 539 34.34 7.79 7.56
N THR A 540 34.34 7.90 8.89
CA THR A 540 35.38 7.29 9.74
C THR A 540 35.02 5.88 10.18
N GLN A 541 36.06 5.08 10.53
CA GLN A 541 35.85 3.77 11.17
C GLN A 541 35.13 3.92 12.49
N ARG A 542 35.51 4.93 13.32
CA ARG A 542 34.86 5.24 14.58
C ARG A 542 33.34 5.37 14.42
N LEU A 543 32.90 6.19 13.48
CA LEU A 543 31.46 6.43 13.30
C LEU A 543 30.75 5.21 12.68
N ARG A 544 31.45 4.41 11.83
CA ARG A 544 30.91 3.12 11.37
C ARG A 544 30.72 2.13 12.53
N ASP A 545 31.61 2.15 13.53
CA ASP A 545 31.49 1.32 14.74
C ASP A 545 30.35 1.81 15.63
N VAL A 546 30.18 3.13 15.79
CA VAL A 546 29.01 3.74 16.48
C VAL A 546 27.69 3.25 15.88
N ILE A 547 27.55 3.24 14.57
CA ILE A 547 26.33 2.79 13.90
C ILE A 547 26.27 1.27 13.69
N ASN A 548 27.28 0.54 14.13
CA ASN A 548 27.44 -0.92 13.94
C ASN A 548 27.31 -1.36 12.47
N LYS A 549 27.96 -0.63 11.55
CA LYS A 549 27.85 -0.95 10.11
C LYS A 549 28.63 -2.22 9.74
N GLY A 550 29.69 -2.57 10.49
CA GLY A 550 30.50 -3.77 10.28
C GLY A 550 31.20 -3.79 8.92
N VAL A 551 31.70 -2.63 8.47
CA VAL A 551 32.50 -2.45 7.25
C VAL A 551 33.75 -1.69 7.63
N THR A 552 34.92 -2.25 7.29
CA THR A 552 36.20 -1.59 7.53
C THR A 552 36.59 -0.66 6.39
N GLU A 553 37.56 0.22 6.64
CA GLU A 553 38.11 1.07 5.59
C GLU A 553 38.86 0.21 4.52
N GLU A 554 39.47 -0.86 4.94
CA GLU A 554 40.15 -1.81 4.05
C GLU A 554 39.14 -2.50 3.11
N ASP A 555 37.97 -2.95 3.64
CA ASP A 555 36.90 -3.53 2.84
C ASP A 555 36.44 -2.58 1.75
N ILE A 556 36.27 -1.29 2.09
CA ILE A 556 35.84 -0.25 1.14
C ILE A 556 36.82 -0.14 -0.02
N PHE A 557 38.10 0.06 0.29
CA PHE A 557 39.07 0.31 -0.76
C PHE A 557 39.40 -0.95 -1.56
N THR A 558 39.53 -2.11 -0.93
CA THR A 558 39.76 -3.39 -1.61
C THR A 558 38.66 -3.71 -2.61
N SER A 559 37.40 -3.59 -2.20
CA SER A 559 36.24 -3.88 -3.08
C SER A 559 36.17 -2.89 -4.25
N ILE A 560 36.41 -1.60 -3.99
CA ILE A 560 36.38 -0.57 -5.03
C ILE A 560 37.56 -0.72 -6.00
N GLU A 561 38.77 -1.03 -5.50
CA GLU A 561 39.92 -1.29 -6.32
C GLU A 561 39.70 -2.49 -7.26
N GLN A 562 39.14 -3.58 -6.72
CA GLN A 562 38.73 -4.74 -7.50
C GLN A 562 37.73 -4.35 -8.59
N ALA A 563 36.70 -3.59 -8.25
CA ALA A 563 35.71 -3.13 -9.21
C ALA A 563 36.35 -2.28 -10.33
N ILE A 564 37.22 -1.34 -9.99
CA ILE A 564 37.92 -0.48 -10.97
C ILE A 564 38.84 -1.32 -11.86
N SER A 565 39.59 -2.26 -11.30
CA SER A 565 40.50 -3.16 -12.05
C SER A 565 39.75 -4.01 -13.08
N LEU A 566 38.52 -4.45 -12.73
CA LEU A 566 37.63 -5.17 -13.62
C LEU A 566 36.89 -4.23 -14.63
N GLY A 567 37.12 -2.92 -14.56
CA GLY A 567 36.67 -1.93 -15.56
C GLY A 567 35.34 -1.28 -15.27
N TRP A 568 34.79 -1.34 -14.02
CA TRP A 568 33.65 -0.53 -13.63
C TRP A 568 33.98 0.97 -13.74
N ARG A 569 33.04 1.76 -14.26
CA ARG A 569 33.21 3.19 -14.54
C ARG A 569 32.24 4.09 -13.78
N HIS A 570 31.22 3.51 -13.15
CA HIS A 570 30.23 4.23 -12.37
C HIS A 570 30.13 3.59 -10.98
N ILE A 571 30.53 4.35 -9.97
CA ILE A 571 30.41 3.95 -8.56
C ILE A 571 29.58 4.99 -7.84
N LYS A 572 28.63 4.54 -7.03
CA LYS A 572 27.82 5.38 -6.16
C LYS A 572 28.04 4.99 -4.71
N LEU A 573 28.30 5.97 -3.87
CA LEU A 573 28.46 5.81 -2.44
C LEU A 573 27.31 6.48 -1.72
N TYR A 574 26.73 5.79 -0.73
CA TYR A 574 25.76 6.35 0.19
C TYR A 574 26.40 6.62 1.55
N PHE A 575 26.15 7.82 2.08
CA PHE A 575 26.49 8.23 3.43
C PHE A 575 25.28 8.85 4.12
N MET A 576 25.33 8.90 5.44
CA MET A 576 24.36 9.55 6.29
C MET A 576 25.07 10.59 7.15
N ILE A 577 24.44 11.76 7.33
CA ILE A 577 24.93 12.83 8.21
C ILE A 577 23.93 13.14 9.31
N GLY A 578 24.42 13.75 10.39
CA GLY A 578 23.61 14.00 11.60
C GLY A 578 23.48 12.80 12.51
N LEU A 579 24.34 11.80 12.34
CA LEU A 579 24.40 10.61 13.19
C LEU A 579 24.79 10.96 14.63
N PRO A 580 24.34 10.17 15.62
CA PRO A 580 24.80 10.35 17.01
C PRO A 580 26.33 10.33 17.10
N THR A 581 26.90 11.24 17.88
CA THR A 581 28.36 11.43 18.08
C THR A 581 29.16 11.93 16.86
N GLU A 582 28.50 12.23 15.72
CA GLU A 582 29.17 12.74 14.51
C GLU A 582 29.88 14.07 14.77
N ASN A 583 31.08 14.20 14.21
CA ASN A 583 31.86 15.44 14.22
C ASN A 583 32.42 15.77 12.82
N TYR A 584 33.11 16.90 12.65
CA TYR A 584 33.62 17.33 11.34
C TYR A 584 34.74 16.43 10.78
N GLU A 585 35.47 15.69 11.62
CA GLU A 585 36.45 14.71 11.13
C GLU A 585 35.76 13.55 10.39
N ASP A 586 34.54 13.19 10.83
CA ASP A 586 33.73 12.18 10.15
C ASP A 586 33.28 12.66 8.76
N LEU A 587 32.95 13.95 8.63
CA LEU A 587 32.60 14.57 7.37
C LEU A 587 33.81 14.72 6.43
N ASP A 588 34.98 15.13 6.95
CA ASP A 588 36.22 15.20 6.20
C ASP A 588 36.62 13.83 5.63
N SER A 589 36.37 12.76 6.38
CA SER A 589 36.65 11.40 5.93
C SER A 589 35.78 10.97 4.74
N ILE A 590 34.59 11.50 4.56
CA ILE A 590 33.76 11.26 3.35
C ILE A 590 34.50 11.79 2.11
N ALA A 591 35.05 13.02 2.21
CA ALA A 591 35.81 13.62 1.13
C ALA A 591 37.15 12.87 0.89
N HIS A 592 37.81 12.43 1.97
CA HIS A 592 38.99 11.61 1.89
C HIS A 592 38.77 10.28 1.15
N ILE A 593 37.70 9.56 1.46
CA ILE A 593 37.31 8.33 0.76
C ILE A 593 37.05 8.64 -0.72
N ALA A 594 36.35 9.70 -1.04
CA ALA A 594 36.05 10.08 -2.42
C ALA A 594 37.35 10.38 -3.20
N GLN A 595 38.28 11.15 -2.60
CA GLN A 595 39.57 11.47 -3.24
C GLN A 595 40.40 10.21 -3.47
N LYS A 596 40.52 9.34 -2.46
CA LYS A 596 41.31 8.09 -2.57
C LYS A 596 40.78 7.16 -3.67
N ILE A 597 39.44 7.11 -3.87
CA ILE A 597 38.84 6.34 -4.97
C ILE A 597 39.21 6.94 -6.33
N ILE A 598 39.23 8.26 -6.45
CA ILE A 598 39.70 8.94 -7.68
C ILE A 598 41.15 8.64 -7.93
N ASP A 599 41.99 8.61 -6.89
CA ASP A 599 43.40 8.29 -7.02
C ASP A 599 43.64 6.83 -7.45
N ILE A 600 42.89 5.88 -6.87
CA ILE A 600 42.87 4.48 -7.31
C ILE A 600 42.50 4.39 -8.80
N ASN A 601 41.43 5.09 -9.21
CA ASN A 601 41.03 5.10 -10.61
C ASN A 601 42.14 5.67 -11.52
N HIS A 602 42.87 6.71 -11.09
CA HIS A 602 43.97 7.25 -11.85
C HIS A 602 45.14 6.25 -12.01
N GLN A 603 45.40 5.42 -11.02
CA GLN A 603 46.40 4.36 -11.11
C GLN A 603 46.08 3.32 -12.19
N TYR A 604 44.83 2.90 -12.29
CA TYR A 604 44.38 1.88 -13.24
C TYR A 604 44.05 2.44 -14.64
N ASN A 605 43.53 3.67 -14.74
CA ASN A 605 43.00 4.25 -15.97
C ASN A 605 43.77 5.49 -16.46
N GLY A 606 44.91 5.80 -15.82
CA GLY A 606 45.81 6.94 -16.13
C GLY A 606 45.26 8.29 -15.62
N PRO A 607 46.06 9.36 -15.71
CA PRO A 607 45.73 10.67 -15.08
C PRO A 607 44.47 11.36 -15.60
N LYS A 608 44.01 10.98 -16.79
CA LYS A 608 42.73 11.48 -17.33
C LYS A 608 41.53 10.73 -16.78
N GLY A 609 41.72 9.66 -16.00
CA GLY A 609 40.70 8.88 -15.32
C GLY A 609 39.65 8.18 -16.19
N GLY A 610 39.83 8.21 -17.52
CA GLY A 610 38.87 7.68 -18.47
C GLY A 610 37.50 8.37 -18.34
N ARG A 611 36.38 7.59 -18.47
CA ARG A 611 35.02 8.05 -18.28
C ARG A 611 34.50 7.69 -16.86
N PHE A 612 35.37 7.61 -15.87
CA PHE A 612 35.00 7.25 -14.50
C PHE A 612 34.15 8.36 -13.85
N ARG A 613 33.09 7.96 -13.13
CA ARG A 613 32.22 8.84 -12.37
C ARG A 613 31.99 8.24 -10.99
N LEU A 614 32.26 9.04 -9.97
CA LEU A 614 31.92 8.74 -8.59
C LEU A 614 30.77 9.62 -8.16
N THR A 615 29.67 9.03 -7.69
CA THR A 615 28.56 9.78 -7.07
C THR A 615 28.60 9.54 -5.57
N VAL A 616 28.67 10.63 -4.81
CA VAL A 616 28.52 10.64 -3.35
C VAL A 616 27.11 11.16 -3.05
N SER A 617 26.25 10.31 -2.50
CA SER A 617 24.91 10.66 -2.08
C SER A 617 24.80 10.65 -0.57
N VAL A 618 24.33 11.75 0.00
CA VAL A 618 24.21 11.92 1.45
C VAL A 618 22.75 12.05 1.84
N SER A 619 22.31 11.22 2.79
CA SER A 619 21.00 11.30 3.42
C SER A 619 21.11 11.91 4.82
N ASN A 620 20.03 12.57 5.25
CA ASN A 620 19.90 13.12 6.59
C ASN A 620 19.44 12.01 7.55
N PHE A 621 20.05 11.89 8.71
CA PHE A 621 19.62 10.93 9.71
C PHE A 621 18.24 11.26 10.25
N VAL A 622 17.37 10.25 10.23
CA VAL A 622 16.03 10.30 10.82
C VAL A 622 15.90 9.18 11.84
N PRO A 623 15.77 9.51 13.14
CA PRO A 623 15.52 8.49 14.14
C PRO A 623 14.20 7.78 13.90
N LYS A 624 14.21 6.46 13.87
CA LYS A 624 13.03 5.63 13.62
C LYS A 624 12.62 4.83 14.86
N ALA A 625 11.33 4.55 14.98
CA ALA A 625 10.79 3.62 15.96
C ALA A 625 11.46 2.24 15.86
N ASP A 626 11.50 1.49 16.94
CA ASP A 626 12.11 0.16 17.00
C ASP A 626 13.58 0.11 16.54
N THR A 627 14.36 1.13 16.87
CA THR A 627 15.81 1.15 16.64
C THR A 627 16.56 1.55 17.91
N PRO A 628 17.84 1.16 18.08
CA PRO A 628 18.68 1.67 19.16
C PRO A 628 18.74 3.20 19.24
N PHE A 629 18.57 3.89 18.11
CA PHE A 629 18.61 5.35 18.03
C PHE A 629 17.23 6.04 18.11
N GLN A 630 16.19 5.32 18.52
CA GLN A 630 14.84 5.88 18.61
C GLN A 630 14.69 7.02 19.67
N TRP A 631 15.61 7.12 20.62
CA TRP A 631 15.64 8.20 21.61
C TRP A 631 16.43 9.43 21.13
N GLU A 632 17.27 9.28 20.11
CA GLU A 632 18.12 10.35 19.60
C GLU A 632 17.30 11.49 18.96
N ARG A 633 17.89 12.68 18.97
CA ARG A 633 17.34 13.81 18.21
C ARG A 633 17.76 13.76 16.74
N GLN A 634 17.00 14.40 15.89
CA GLN A 634 17.44 14.77 14.55
C GLN A 634 18.19 16.12 14.59
N ASN A 635 19.12 16.34 13.67
CA ASN A 635 19.68 17.68 13.46
C ASN A 635 18.60 18.65 12.95
N THR A 636 18.72 19.94 13.28
CA THR A 636 17.85 20.97 12.73
C THR A 636 18.13 21.21 11.23
N PRO A 637 17.22 21.84 10.48
CA PRO A 637 17.49 22.19 9.09
C PRO A 637 18.78 23.00 8.91
N GLU A 638 19.04 23.95 9.84
CA GLU A 638 20.22 24.80 9.80
C GLU A 638 21.52 23.99 10.01
N GLU A 639 21.51 23.02 10.95
CA GLU A 639 22.64 22.10 11.15
C GLU A 639 22.90 21.23 9.93
N PHE A 640 21.84 20.72 9.27
CA PHE A 640 21.99 19.94 8.03
C PHE A 640 22.49 20.82 6.88
N GLU A 641 21.97 22.02 6.69
CA GLU A 641 22.39 22.94 5.64
C GLU A 641 23.86 23.40 5.81
N GLU A 642 24.33 23.55 7.05
CA GLU A 642 25.73 23.83 7.34
C GLU A 642 26.61 22.67 6.91
N LYS A 643 26.24 21.41 7.27
CA LYS A 643 26.97 20.20 6.90
C LYS A 643 26.93 19.96 5.39
N HIS A 644 25.80 20.19 4.72
CA HIS A 644 25.71 20.09 3.25
C HIS A 644 26.65 21.05 2.55
N ARG A 645 26.67 22.33 2.96
CA ARG A 645 27.61 23.34 2.42
C ARG A 645 29.04 22.96 2.65
N TYR A 646 29.36 22.47 3.84
CA TYR A 646 30.70 21.99 4.20
C TYR A 646 31.13 20.83 3.27
N LEU A 647 30.30 19.84 3.09
CA LEU A 647 30.59 18.71 2.20
C LEU A 647 30.63 19.13 0.72
N GLU A 648 29.79 20.05 0.30
CA GLU A 648 29.82 20.58 -1.08
C GLU A 648 31.17 21.23 -1.39
N GLU A 649 31.76 21.96 -0.42
CA GLU A 649 33.11 22.53 -0.57
C GLU A 649 34.20 21.46 -0.63
N LYS A 650 34.14 20.47 0.25
CA LYS A 650 35.15 19.40 0.36
C LYS A 650 35.10 18.40 -0.83
N LEU A 651 33.91 18.18 -1.39
CA LEU A 651 33.70 17.28 -2.52
C LEU A 651 33.81 17.96 -3.90
N LYS A 652 34.34 19.18 -3.97
CA LYS A 652 34.75 19.81 -5.25
C LYS A 652 35.96 19.10 -5.88
N ILE A 653 35.81 17.79 -6.09
CA ILE A 653 36.82 16.88 -6.65
C ILE A 653 36.43 16.56 -8.10
N LYS A 654 37.37 16.66 -9.02
CA LYS A 654 37.10 16.33 -10.43
C LYS A 654 36.67 14.87 -10.61
N GLY A 655 35.51 14.65 -11.20
CA GLY A 655 34.97 13.28 -11.40
C GLY A 655 34.02 12.82 -10.29
N VAL A 656 33.81 13.66 -9.26
CA VAL A 656 32.83 13.43 -8.19
C VAL A 656 31.57 14.27 -8.44
N THR A 657 30.43 13.63 -8.28
CA THR A 657 29.10 14.29 -8.22
C THR A 657 28.58 14.15 -6.81
N PHE A 658 28.18 15.26 -6.20
CA PHE A 658 27.61 15.29 -4.84
C PHE A 658 26.10 15.52 -4.91
N ASN A 659 25.31 14.67 -4.21
CA ASN A 659 23.87 14.78 -4.06
C ASN A 659 23.48 14.66 -2.59
N TYR A 660 22.44 15.38 -2.17
CA TYR A 660 21.91 15.28 -0.80
C TYR A 660 20.40 15.45 -0.78
N HIS A 661 19.78 14.99 0.29
CA HIS A 661 18.35 15.12 0.52
C HIS A 661 18.01 16.49 1.10
N ASP A 662 16.81 16.99 0.75
CA ASP A 662 16.27 18.22 1.30
C ASP A 662 16.13 18.15 2.83
N SER A 663 16.58 19.17 3.54
CA SER A 663 16.63 19.18 5.00
C SER A 663 15.23 19.20 5.61
N PHE A 664 14.30 19.98 5.03
CA PHE A 664 12.97 20.14 5.63
C PHE A 664 12.05 18.95 5.33
N THR A 665 12.22 18.26 4.21
CA THR A 665 11.56 16.97 3.95
C THR A 665 11.91 15.95 5.03
N SER A 666 13.20 15.88 5.40
CA SER A 666 13.67 15.00 6.49
C SER A 666 13.10 15.38 7.86
N VAL A 667 12.83 16.68 8.11
CA VAL A 667 12.14 17.12 9.33
C VAL A 667 10.69 16.64 9.35
N CYS A 668 9.97 16.79 8.23
CA CYS A 668 8.60 16.27 8.14
C CYS A 668 8.56 14.76 8.38
N GLU A 669 9.48 14.01 7.77
CA GLU A 669 9.64 12.58 7.99
C GLU A 669 9.86 12.26 9.48
N ALA A 670 10.76 12.96 10.16
CA ALA A 670 11.06 12.73 11.59
C ALA A 670 9.86 13.05 12.49
N VAL A 671 9.10 14.11 12.19
CA VAL A 671 7.89 14.45 12.96
C VAL A 671 6.89 13.30 12.93
N PHE A 672 6.64 12.69 11.78
CA PHE A 672 5.67 11.59 11.66
C PHE A 672 6.25 10.24 12.09
N ALA A 673 7.51 9.96 11.83
CA ALA A 673 8.18 8.74 12.29
C ALA A 673 8.28 8.64 13.81
N ARG A 674 8.35 9.79 14.50
CA ARG A 674 8.46 9.89 15.98
C ARG A 674 7.18 10.43 16.62
N GLY A 675 6.16 10.73 15.82
CA GLY A 675 4.94 11.39 16.21
C GLY A 675 4.03 10.53 17.09
N ASP A 676 3.17 11.20 17.84
CA ASP A 676 2.03 10.61 18.52
C ASP A 676 0.72 10.99 17.77
N ARG A 677 -0.43 10.59 18.31
CA ARG A 677 -1.74 10.79 17.69
C ARG A 677 -2.05 12.26 17.35
N ARG A 678 -1.51 13.21 18.08
CA ARG A 678 -1.68 14.65 17.82
C ARG A 678 -1.10 15.09 16.47
N CYS A 679 -0.12 14.34 15.93
CA CYS A 679 0.48 14.62 14.62
C CYS A 679 -0.54 14.47 13.49
N GLY A 680 -1.61 13.71 13.68
CA GLY A 680 -2.74 13.63 12.73
C GLY A 680 -3.37 14.99 12.42
N LYS A 681 -3.35 15.93 13.37
CA LYS A 681 -3.82 17.31 13.14
C LYS A 681 -2.96 18.07 12.11
N ALA A 682 -1.65 17.80 12.08
CA ALA A 682 -0.75 18.40 11.10
C ALA A 682 -0.98 17.78 9.71
N LEU A 683 -1.25 16.47 9.63
CA LEU A 683 -1.61 15.81 8.39
C LEU A 683 -2.90 16.37 7.81
N LEU A 684 -3.93 16.56 8.65
CA LEU A 684 -5.19 17.15 8.21
C LEU A 684 -5.01 18.60 7.71
N ALA A 685 -4.22 19.40 8.43
CA ALA A 685 -3.91 20.77 8.01
C ALA A 685 -3.10 20.81 6.70
N ALA A 686 -2.13 19.90 6.53
CA ALA A 686 -1.34 19.79 5.31
C ALA A 686 -2.21 19.38 4.11
N HIS A 687 -3.10 18.40 4.31
CA HIS A 687 -4.07 17.99 3.30
C HIS A 687 -4.97 19.17 2.88
N GLN A 688 -5.54 19.92 3.82
CA GLN A 688 -6.33 21.14 3.55
C GLN A 688 -5.57 22.21 2.76
N LEU A 689 -4.25 22.29 2.93
CA LEU A 689 -3.36 23.16 2.17
C LEU A 689 -2.97 22.54 0.80
N GLY A 690 -3.43 21.33 0.48
CA GLY A 690 -3.17 20.64 -0.76
C GLY A 690 -1.77 20.02 -0.85
N CYS A 691 -1.20 19.56 0.27
CA CYS A 691 0.00 18.72 0.30
C CYS A 691 -0.37 17.31 -0.14
N ARG A 692 0.37 16.75 -1.08
CA ARG A 692 0.25 15.39 -1.60
C ARG A 692 1.45 15.04 -2.46
N LEU A 693 1.76 13.75 -2.64
CA LEU A 693 2.94 13.27 -3.34
C LEU A 693 4.24 13.89 -2.81
N ASP A 694 4.29 14.12 -1.48
CA ASP A 694 5.37 14.84 -0.82
C ASP A 694 6.70 14.08 -0.79
N GLY A 695 6.71 12.81 -1.21
CA GLY A 695 7.93 12.04 -1.49
C GLY A 695 8.70 12.53 -2.73
N TRP A 696 8.07 13.35 -3.57
CA TRP A 696 8.65 13.90 -4.80
C TRP A 696 9.05 15.35 -4.60
N SER A 697 10.31 15.67 -4.90
CA SER A 697 10.86 17.02 -4.70
C SER A 697 10.10 18.12 -5.44
N GLU A 698 9.56 17.82 -6.63
CA GLU A 698 8.75 18.75 -7.42
C GLU A 698 7.37 19.02 -6.81
N HIS A 699 6.84 18.07 -6.01
CA HIS A 699 5.53 18.20 -5.36
C HIS A 699 5.64 18.66 -3.92
N PHE A 700 6.75 18.41 -3.25
CA PHE A 700 6.99 18.85 -1.88
C PHE A 700 6.98 20.39 -1.75
N LYS A 701 6.18 20.91 -0.82
CA LYS A 701 6.00 22.35 -0.60
C LYS A 701 6.28 22.70 0.87
N ALA A 702 7.55 22.94 1.19
CA ALA A 702 8.02 23.23 2.55
C ALA A 702 7.19 24.32 3.27
N GLU A 703 6.83 25.42 2.58
CA GLU A 703 6.05 26.51 3.20
C GLU A 703 4.63 26.09 3.58
N LYS A 704 4.01 25.16 2.85
CA LYS A 704 2.71 24.60 3.22
C LYS A 704 2.83 23.75 4.48
N TRP A 705 3.87 22.92 4.58
CA TRP A 705 4.12 22.10 5.76
C TRP A 705 4.45 22.95 7.00
N LYS A 706 5.27 23.99 6.88
CA LYS A 706 5.52 24.96 7.96
C LYS A 706 4.21 25.59 8.44
N LYS A 707 3.34 25.96 7.52
CA LYS A 707 2.02 26.52 7.83
C LYS A 707 1.13 25.47 8.51
N ALA A 708 1.13 24.21 8.04
CA ALA A 708 0.36 23.12 8.64
C ALA A 708 0.78 22.84 10.09
N PHE A 709 2.07 22.78 10.39
CA PHE A 709 2.58 22.65 11.75
C PHE A 709 2.13 23.81 12.64
N LYS A 710 2.22 25.04 12.15
CA LYS A 710 1.74 26.22 12.90
C LYS A 710 0.23 26.18 13.16
N MET A 711 -0.56 25.82 12.18
CA MET A 711 -2.04 25.72 12.30
C MET A 711 -2.48 24.64 13.28
N SER A 712 -1.80 23.50 13.29
CA SER A 712 -2.11 22.35 14.12
C SER A 712 -1.53 22.43 15.54
N GLY A 713 -0.57 23.33 15.78
CA GLY A 713 0.19 23.38 17.02
C GLY A 713 1.17 22.21 17.20
N VAL A 714 1.47 21.46 16.16
CA VAL A 714 2.49 20.39 16.15
C VAL A 714 3.86 21.04 15.98
N SER A 715 4.75 20.83 16.95
CA SER A 715 6.08 21.43 16.95
C SER A 715 7.16 20.44 16.50
N PRO A 716 7.90 20.71 15.41
CA PRO A 716 9.09 19.93 15.05
C PRO A 716 10.13 19.87 16.18
N ASP A 717 10.27 20.94 16.99
CA ASP A 717 11.19 20.96 18.15
C ASP A 717 10.86 19.84 19.14
N PHE A 718 9.57 19.61 19.39
CA PHE A 718 9.13 18.57 20.32
C PHE A 718 9.29 17.15 19.74
N TYR A 719 8.97 16.93 18.47
CA TYR A 719 8.95 15.60 17.89
C TYR A 719 10.28 15.20 17.24
N ALA A 720 10.93 16.10 16.48
CA ALA A 720 12.13 15.80 15.72
C ALA A 720 13.43 16.18 16.45
N PHE A 721 13.51 17.39 17.02
CA PHE A 721 14.79 17.95 17.48
C PHE A 721 15.09 17.68 18.96
N ARG A 722 14.14 17.16 19.70
CA ARG A 722 14.34 16.79 21.12
C ARG A 722 14.94 15.39 21.23
N GLU A 723 16.02 15.23 22.00
CA GLU A 723 16.43 13.94 22.54
C GLU A 723 15.39 13.49 23.58
N ARG A 724 15.02 12.22 23.58
CA ARG A 724 14.04 11.65 24.50
C ARG A 724 14.75 11.02 25.68
N GLU A 725 14.16 11.14 26.85
CA GLU A 725 14.65 10.46 28.05
C GLU A 725 14.49 8.94 27.88
N LEU A 726 15.46 8.18 28.43
CA LEU A 726 15.46 6.72 28.26
C LEU A 726 14.31 6.01 28.99
N ASP A 727 13.70 6.65 29.96
CA ASP A 727 12.52 6.18 30.70
C ASP A 727 11.19 6.77 30.19
N GLU A 728 11.25 7.63 29.18
CA GLU A 728 10.05 8.18 28.53
C GLU A 728 9.24 7.06 27.85
N THR A 729 7.92 7.08 28.06
CA THR A 729 7.00 6.22 27.29
C THR A 729 6.93 6.72 25.85
N LEU A 730 7.35 5.88 24.90
CA LEU A 730 7.35 6.23 23.49
C LEU A 730 5.96 5.99 22.86
N PRO A 731 5.54 6.79 21.86
CA PRO A 731 4.21 6.67 21.25
C PRO A 731 3.88 5.29 20.68
N TRP A 732 4.89 4.51 20.28
CA TRP A 732 4.77 3.20 19.65
C TRP A 732 5.01 2.01 20.57
N GLU A 733 5.22 2.18 21.89
CA GLU A 733 5.55 1.08 22.81
C GLU A 733 4.47 0.00 22.93
N HIS A 734 3.25 0.29 22.54
CA HIS A 734 2.16 -0.67 22.48
C HIS A 734 2.22 -1.59 21.26
N ILE A 735 3.11 -1.33 20.31
CA ILE A 735 3.41 -2.18 19.15
C ILE A 735 4.73 -2.88 19.39
N SER A 736 4.75 -4.20 19.32
CA SER A 736 5.97 -4.99 19.54
C SER A 736 6.50 -5.58 18.24
N SER A 737 7.70 -5.18 17.86
CA SER A 737 8.47 -5.82 16.78
C SER A 737 9.04 -7.18 17.18
N GLY A 738 8.92 -7.58 18.46
CA GLY A 738 9.55 -8.78 19.02
C GLY A 738 11.00 -8.56 19.46
N VAL A 739 11.57 -7.39 19.20
CA VAL A 739 12.89 -6.98 19.72
C VAL A 739 12.69 -6.27 21.04
N SER A 740 13.45 -6.65 22.06
CA SER A 740 13.24 -6.12 23.41
C SER A 740 13.81 -4.71 23.59
N ARG A 741 13.19 -3.92 24.48
CA ARG A 741 13.66 -2.57 24.87
C ARG A 741 15.09 -2.62 25.45
N GLU A 742 15.37 -3.66 26.25
CA GLU A 742 16.70 -3.86 26.86
C GLU A 742 17.79 -4.06 25.81
N PHE A 743 17.44 -4.71 24.69
CA PHE A 743 18.36 -4.84 23.56
C PHE A 743 18.66 -3.47 22.95
N PHE A 744 17.64 -2.66 22.69
CA PHE A 744 17.84 -1.31 22.12
C PHE A 744 18.68 -0.43 23.04
N LEU A 745 18.41 -0.44 24.35
CA LEU A 745 19.20 0.33 25.33
C LEU A 745 20.66 -0.11 25.38
N ARG A 746 20.91 -1.43 25.42
CA ARG A 746 22.27 -2.00 25.41
C ARG A 746 23.03 -1.65 24.12
N GLU A 747 22.36 -1.70 22.97
CA GLU A 747 22.97 -1.33 21.69
C GLU A 747 23.23 0.18 21.59
N ARG A 748 22.38 1.03 22.19
CA ARG A 748 22.62 2.45 22.31
C ARG A 748 23.86 2.73 23.18
N GLU A 749 23.96 2.08 24.34
CA GLU A 749 25.14 2.20 25.23
C GLU A 749 26.43 1.81 24.50
N LYS A 750 26.42 0.69 23.76
CA LYS A 750 27.57 0.26 22.94
C LYS A 750 27.92 1.28 21.85
N ALA A 751 26.92 1.97 21.28
CA ALA A 751 27.16 3.02 20.29
C ALA A 751 27.98 4.15 20.87
N TYR A 752 27.60 4.64 22.05
CA TYR A 752 28.35 5.69 22.76
C TYR A 752 29.71 5.22 23.28
N GLY A 753 29.86 3.92 23.53
CA GLY A 753 31.15 3.28 23.82
C GLY A 753 31.97 2.91 22.58
N GLU A 754 31.52 3.26 21.37
CA GLU A 754 32.18 2.99 20.09
C GLU A 754 32.51 1.49 19.88
N THR A 755 31.68 0.61 20.47
CA THR A 755 31.88 -0.84 20.41
C THR A 755 30.88 -1.50 19.48
N THR A 756 31.33 -2.49 18.73
CA THR A 756 30.51 -3.21 17.77
C THR A 756 29.79 -4.41 18.41
N THR A 757 28.73 -4.84 17.77
CA THR A 757 28.03 -6.10 18.03
C THR A 757 28.21 -7.00 16.81
N ALA A 758 28.59 -8.24 17.06
CA ALA A 758 28.81 -9.21 15.99
C ALA A 758 27.52 -9.51 15.20
N ASP A 759 27.70 -9.97 13.96
CA ASP A 759 26.63 -10.49 13.12
C ASP A 759 25.97 -11.73 13.78
N CYS A 760 24.68 -11.89 13.66
CA CYS A 760 23.92 -13.01 14.26
C CYS A 760 24.41 -14.39 13.81
N ARG A 761 25.15 -14.49 12.68
CA ARG A 761 25.79 -15.74 12.22
C ARG A 761 27.03 -16.11 13.05
N HIS A 762 27.59 -15.19 13.81
CA HIS A 762 28.74 -15.40 14.68
C HIS A 762 28.37 -15.50 16.17
N GLY A 763 27.09 -15.53 16.46
CA GLY A 763 26.55 -15.66 17.81
C GLY A 763 25.29 -14.83 18.03
N CYS A 764 24.42 -15.28 18.92
CA CYS A 764 23.16 -14.61 19.25
C CYS A 764 23.44 -13.28 19.96
N ALA A 765 22.98 -12.15 19.38
CA ALA A 765 23.08 -10.84 20.00
C ALA A 765 22.06 -10.60 21.13
N GLY A 766 21.19 -11.55 21.45
CA GLY A 766 20.20 -11.46 22.53
C GLY A 766 19.15 -10.37 22.29
N CYS A 767 18.60 -10.26 21.08
CA CYS A 767 17.59 -9.28 20.74
C CYS A 767 16.20 -9.58 21.30
N GLY A 768 15.94 -10.82 21.72
CA GLY A 768 14.68 -11.24 22.35
C GLY A 768 13.68 -11.91 21.39
N ILE A 769 13.89 -11.88 20.07
CA ILE A 769 12.94 -12.45 19.10
C ILE A 769 12.76 -13.96 19.27
N ASN A 770 13.77 -14.67 19.74
CA ASN A 770 13.73 -16.10 20.00
C ASN A 770 12.73 -16.52 21.12
N LYS A 771 12.25 -15.57 21.90
CA LYS A 771 11.17 -15.82 22.88
C LYS A 771 9.80 -16.00 22.22
N ARG A 772 9.67 -15.60 20.96
CA ARG A 772 8.42 -15.62 20.20
C ARG A 772 8.41 -16.63 19.07
N VAL A 773 9.52 -16.78 18.38
CA VAL A 773 9.66 -17.66 17.22
C VAL A 773 11.06 -18.25 17.22
N LYS A 774 11.21 -19.50 16.78
CA LYS A 774 12.51 -20.13 16.61
C LYS A 774 13.36 -19.27 15.68
N CYS A 775 14.53 -18.89 16.13
CA CYS A 775 15.50 -18.17 15.32
C CYS A 775 16.44 -19.19 14.67
N GLU A 776 16.41 -19.32 13.34
CA GLU A 776 17.23 -20.30 12.61
C GLU A 776 18.72 -20.09 12.84
N MET A 777 19.16 -18.88 13.14
CA MET A 777 20.54 -18.56 13.46
C MET A 777 21.06 -19.23 14.75
N GLU A 778 20.18 -19.62 15.68
CA GLU A 778 20.57 -20.38 16.89
C GLU A 778 20.98 -21.83 16.56
N GLY A 779 20.43 -22.43 15.49
CA GLY A 779 20.69 -23.82 15.10
C GLY A 779 21.88 -24.05 14.19
N ILE A 780 22.41 -22.99 13.55
CA ILE A 780 23.52 -23.05 12.62
C ILE A 780 24.87 -22.85 13.32
N TYR A 781 24.88 -22.18 14.48
CA TYR A 781 26.10 -21.75 15.18
C TYR A 781 26.07 -21.99 16.71
N GLY A 782 25.11 -22.76 17.23
CA GLY A 782 25.02 -23.15 18.63
C GLY A 782 25.81 -24.40 18.96
#